data_47b60652f120353e66f927dbbeeb1166
#
_entry.id   47b60652f120353e66f927dbbeeb1166
#
_cell.length_a   1.000
_cell.length_b   1.000
_cell.length_c   1.000
_cell.angle_alpha   90.00
_cell.angle_beta   90.00
_cell.angle_gamma   90.00
#
_symmetry.space_group_name_H-M   'P 1'
#
loop_
_entity.id
_entity.type
_entity.pdbx_description
1 polymer ?
#
loop_
_entity_poly.entity_id
_entity_poly.type
_entity_poly.pdbx_seq_one_letter_code
_entity_poly.pdbx_strand_id
1 'polypeptide(L)'
;MTMKLRIVFLVAVAMSMTCKAKVEMSPLFSDNMVLQQQSEAPVWGKAKAGKKVVVTTSWDGKKYECRAEADGRWRVDVSTPKAGGPYEITVSDGKPVTLRDVMIGEVWLCSGQSNMDMPLAGWGQINDYKREIASADHPNIRLLHVANKMSARPLDDFEAVGGGWQKCSPATIAEFSSTAYFFGRAFQASENVAIGLIQSSWGGTPAEAWTSMEALEQMPDYVAPVERIRTLASPETNLDEFHANEMKLWKHKVDLADDMVDGTVVRCACADFDDSGWIECQQPGYLNGPLFDNFDGMLWLRKVVTIPREWVGNQLTLNLGCVDDSDETYVNGVLVGSTYGLDKYQLERTYSIPAGAVTDTTLVITVRDYDWYGWLGITGYADSSKNINISAADGSKVDISGKWLAYLSLERNSLPEMPREITDSKNACMLFNAMINPLVPFAIRGAIWYQGEDNANRAWQYRDLMKVLITDWRSRWNCNFPFYLAQLANYYPVQEQPGESKWAELREAQADALHLENTGMACLIDIGTADDIHPKDKQTTGLRLALPALALTYGRNVAYSGPVYSGYTIRGSEVALSFSHVDGGLTSADGNPLRGFAVAGLDHRFHWAEARIKDGKVVVSCPEVTHPVAVRYNWADNPQGNLTDESHLPAVPFRTDDWPGITYKNTVY
;
A
#
# COMPACT_ATOMS: atom_id res chain seq x y z
N MET A 1 76.09 -2.75 44.58
CA MET A 1 75.23 -2.19 43.51
C MET A 1 74.04 -3.13 43.39
N THR A 2 73.02 -2.81 44.14
CA THR A 2 71.85 -3.71 44.38
C THR A 2 70.65 -3.23 43.57
N MET A 3 70.24 -4.08 42.66
CA MET A 3 69.10 -3.87 41.79
C MET A 3 67.83 -4.31 42.53
N LYS A 4 66.93 -3.39 42.87
CA LYS A 4 65.63 -3.71 43.47
C LYS A 4 64.60 -4.05 42.44
N LEU A 5 64.16 -5.30 42.45
CA LEU A 5 63.03 -5.84 41.66
C LEU A 5 61.72 -5.34 42.27
N ARG A 6 60.95 -4.52 41.54
CA ARG A 6 59.58 -4.15 41.95
C ARG A 6 58.60 -5.11 41.27
N ILE A 7 57.97 -5.96 42.09
CA ILE A 7 56.84 -6.79 41.70
C ILE A 7 55.58 -5.92 41.74
N VAL A 8 54.95 -5.71 40.55
CA VAL A 8 53.63 -5.06 40.45
C VAL A 8 52.58 -6.15 40.51
N PHE A 9 51.83 -6.18 41.59
CA PHE A 9 50.60 -7.02 41.69
C PHE A 9 49.49 -6.35 40.90
N LEU A 10 49.10 -6.94 39.75
CA LEU A 10 47.87 -6.59 39.02
C LEU A 10 46.72 -7.31 39.72
N VAL A 11 45.93 -6.58 40.51
CA VAL A 11 44.63 -7.08 41.02
C VAL A 11 43.61 -6.88 39.89
N ALA A 12 43.30 -7.96 39.17
CA ALA A 12 42.17 -7.99 38.24
C ALA A 12 40.87 -8.05 39.07
N VAL A 13 40.24 -6.89 39.26
CA VAL A 13 38.87 -6.83 39.75
C VAL A 13 37.94 -7.31 38.61
N ALA A 14 37.59 -8.57 38.62
CA ALA A 14 36.50 -9.09 37.82
C ALA A 14 35.18 -8.47 38.35
N MET A 15 34.77 -7.35 37.78
CA MET A 15 33.40 -6.90 37.89
C MET A 15 32.50 -7.94 37.17
N SER A 16 32.01 -8.91 37.94
CA SER A 16 30.88 -9.72 37.53
C SER A 16 29.68 -8.78 37.42
N MET A 17 29.44 -8.27 36.21
CA MET A 17 28.12 -7.73 35.88
C MET A 17 27.13 -8.89 36.01
N THR A 18 26.51 -9.00 37.17
CA THR A 18 25.30 -9.80 37.33
C THR A 18 24.21 -9.10 36.51
N CYS A 19 24.14 -9.44 35.23
CA CYS A 19 22.98 -9.15 34.41
C CYS A 19 21.79 -9.83 35.11
N LYS A 20 20.98 -9.03 35.79
CA LYS A 20 19.78 -9.52 36.48
C LYS A 20 18.76 -9.84 35.39
N ALA A 21 18.75 -11.08 34.89
CA ALA A 21 17.76 -11.53 33.93
C ALA A 21 16.36 -11.22 34.48
N LYS A 22 15.64 -10.38 33.78
CA LYS A 22 14.23 -10.06 33.97
C LYS A 22 13.51 -10.60 32.75
N VAL A 23 12.31 -11.15 32.95
CA VAL A 23 11.42 -11.52 31.84
C VAL A 23 11.29 -10.31 30.90
N GLU A 24 11.53 -10.54 29.62
CA GLU A 24 11.30 -9.57 28.54
C GLU A 24 9.98 -9.92 27.84
N MET A 25 9.12 -8.94 27.67
CA MET A 25 7.80 -9.08 27.07
C MET A 25 7.76 -8.28 25.77
N SER A 26 7.05 -8.81 24.77
CA SER A 26 6.70 -8.05 23.56
C SER A 26 5.86 -6.83 23.92
N PRO A 27 5.88 -5.73 23.12
CA PRO A 27 4.98 -4.58 23.27
C PRO A 27 3.48 -4.94 23.27
N LEU A 28 3.11 -6.12 22.71
CA LEU A 28 1.76 -6.69 22.85
C LEU A 28 1.33 -6.87 24.30
N PHE A 29 2.29 -7.11 25.21
CA PHE A 29 2.05 -7.34 26.63
C PHE A 29 2.55 -6.14 27.43
N SER A 30 1.74 -5.10 27.46
CA SER A 30 2.02 -3.88 28.22
C SER A 30 0.80 -3.46 29.05
N ASP A 31 0.97 -2.47 29.90
CA ASP A 31 -0.16 -1.85 30.59
C ASP A 31 -1.21 -1.37 29.56
N ASN A 32 -2.47 -1.36 29.96
CA ASN A 32 -3.64 -0.97 29.14
C ASN A 32 -4.00 -1.94 28.00
N MET A 33 -3.34 -3.09 27.85
CA MET A 33 -3.65 -4.05 26.80
C MET A 33 -5.07 -4.62 26.88
N VAL A 34 -5.57 -5.13 25.75
CA VAL A 34 -6.78 -5.94 25.68
C VAL A 34 -6.39 -7.37 25.30
N LEU A 35 -6.90 -8.36 26.03
CA LEU A 35 -6.87 -9.75 25.60
C LEU A 35 -8.23 -10.18 25.07
N GLN A 36 -8.21 -11.01 24.03
CA GLN A 36 -9.42 -11.55 23.43
C GLN A 36 -10.23 -12.33 24.47
N GLN A 37 -11.53 -12.02 24.63
CA GLN A 37 -12.42 -12.71 25.54
C GLN A 37 -12.71 -14.15 25.10
N GLN A 38 -13.06 -15.01 26.07
CA GLN A 38 -13.49 -16.40 25.85
C GLN A 38 -12.56 -17.18 24.92
N SER A 39 -11.26 -17.07 25.19
CA SER A 39 -10.20 -17.70 24.38
C SER A 39 -9.11 -18.29 25.29
N GLU A 40 -8.31 -19.14 24.71
CA GLU A 40 -6.99 -19.51 25.26
C GLU A 40 -5.99 -18.52 24.65
N ALA A 41 -5.75 -17.40 25.36
CA ALA A 41 -4.93 -16.30 24.86
C ALA A 41 -3.43 -16.61 25.08
N PRO A 42 -2.62 -16.72 24.02
CA PRO A 42 -1.18 -16.90 24.16
C PRO A 42 -0.52 -15.69 24.81
N VAL A 43 0.34 -15.95 25.80
CA VAL A 43 1.23 -14.98 26.44
C VAL A 43 2.63 -15.52 26.37
N TRP A 44 3.57 -14.74 25.82
CA TRP A 44 4.94 -15.19 25.56
C TRP A 44 5.96 -14.08 25.78
N GLY A 45 7.23 -14.45 25.71
CA GLY A 45 8.35 -13.55 25.81
C GLY A 45 9.68 -14.29 25.89
N LYS A 46 10.71 -13.62 26.41
CA LYS A 46 12.04 -14.19 26.62
C LYS A 46 12.42 -14.20 28.08
N ALA A 47 13.13 -15.23 28.51
CA ALA A 47 13.72 -15.39 29.82
C ALA A 47 15.04 -16.16 29.69
N LYS A 48 15.80 -16.31 30.77
CA LYS A 48 17.00 -17.15 30.74
C LYS A 48 16.63 -18.62 30.43
N ALA A 49 17.34 -19.24 29.49
CA ALA A 49 17.14 -20.64 29.11
C ALA A 49 16.96 -21.58 30.31
N GLY A 50 15.95 -22.45 30.25
CA GLY A 50 15.60 -23.39 31.29
C GLY A 50 14.94 -22.79 32.54
N LYS A 51 14.80 -21.47 32.64
CA LYS A 51 14.17 -20.78 33.76
C LYS A 51 12.68 -21.08 33.80
N LYS A 52 12.17 -21.35 35.01
CA LYS A 52 10.72 -21.44 35.23
C LYS A 52 10.10 -20.07 35.12
N VAL A 53 9.07 -19.94 34.31
CA VAL A 53 8.24 -18.74 34.17
C VAL A 53 6.84 -19.07 34.68
N VAL A 54 6.28 -18.15 35.47
CA VAL A 54 4.92 -18.27 36.02
C VAL A 54 4.12 -17.04 35.65
N VAL A 55 3.00 -17.23 34.99
CA VAL A 55 2.02 -16.18 34.68
C VAL A 55 0.84 -16.35 35.65
N THR A 56 0.48 -15.29 36.35
CA THR A 56 -0.66 -15.24 37.28
C THR A 56 -1.67 -14.21 36.81
N THR A 57 -2.91 -14.62 36.71
CA THR A 57 -4.03 -13.77 36.27
C THR A 57 -4.88 -13.33 37.44
N SER A 58 -5.29 -12.05 37.51
CA SER A 58 -6.07 -11.53 38.65
C SER A 58 -7.56 -11.83 38.57
N TRP A 59 -8.09 -12.20 37.41
CA TRP A 59 -9.53 -12.50 37.25
C TRP A 59 -9.98 -13.83 37.84
N ASP A 60 -9.06 -14.79 38.01
CA ASP A 60 -9.35 -16.09 38.58
C ASP A 60 -8.27 -16.57 39.56
N GLY A 61 -7.17 -15.83 39.73
CA GLY A 61 -6.03 -16.18 40.58
C GLY A 61 -5.22 -17.38 40.09
N LYS A 62 -5.46 -17.85 38.85
CA LYS A 62 -4.84 -19.04 38.29
C LYS A 62 -3.38 -18.78 37.95
N LYS A 63 -2.56 -19.83 38.06
CA LYS A 63 -1.14 -19.80 37.69
C LYS A 63 -0.89 -20.74 36.53
N TYR A 64 -0.26 -20.19 35.51
CA TYR A 64 0.19 -20.89 34.30
C TYR A 64 1.71 -20.97 34.35
N GLU A 65 2.28 -22.15 34.13
CA GLU A 65 3.70 -22.38 34.32
C GLU A 65 4.32 -23.00 33.08
N CYS A 66 5.50 -22.53 32.72
CA CYS A 66 6.32 -23.13 31.68
C CYS A 66 7.81 -23.01 32.03
N ARG A 67 8.69 -23.57 31.17
CA ARG A 67 10.12 -23.34 31.22
C ARG A 67 10.55 -22.68 29.92
N ALA A 68 11.40 -21.66 30.01
CA ALA A 68 12.02 -21.07 28.87
C ALA A 68 12.86 -22.11 28.10
N GLU A 69 12.73 -22.15 26.82
CA GLU A 69 13.45 -23.03 25.88
C GLU A 69 14.96 -22.70 25.82
N ALA A 70 15.72 -23.45 25.03
CA ALA A 70 17.17 -23.29 24.92
C ALA A 70 17.57 -21.92 24.36
N ASP A 71 16.72 -21.32 23.52
CA ASP A 71 16.88 -19.96 22.95
C ASP A 71 16.29 -18.87 23.84
N GLY A 72 15.73 -19.23 25.00
CA GLY A 72 15.13 -18.33 25.98
C GLY A 72 13.66 -18.02 25.73
N ARG A 73 13.03 -18.48 24.66
CA ARG A 73 11.59 -18.27 24.43
C ARG A 73 10.75 -19.05 25.44
N TRP A 74 9.62 -18.48 25.81
CA TRP A 74 8.61 -19.15 26.64
C TRP A 74 7.21 -18.71 26.18
N ARG A 75 6.24 -19.59 26.37
CA ARG A 75 4.82 -19.35 26.08
C ARG A 75 3.94 -20.12 27.08
N VAL A 76 2.83 -19.49 27.44
CA VAL A 76 1.67 -20.11 28.11
C VAL A 76 0.40 -19.62 27.42
N ASP A 77 -0.65 -20.45 27.43
CA ASP A 77 -1.96 -20.04 26.96
C ASP A 77 -2.84 -19.79 28.19
N VAL A 78 -3.36 -18.59 28.36
CA VAL A 78 -4.19 -18.20 29.50
C VAL A 78 -5.66 -18.18 29.11
N SER A 79 -6.51 -18.85 29.89
CA SER A 79 -7.96 -18.83 29.67
C SER A 79 -8.53 -17.46 30.06
N THR A 80 -9.19 -16.79 29.13
CA THR A 80 -9.83 -15.52 29.36
C THR A 80 -11.33 -15.65 29.57
N PRO A 81 -11.93 -14.95 30.57
CA PRO A 81 -13.37 -14.94 30.79
C PRO A 81 -14.12 -14.12 29.73
N LYS A 82 -15.42 -13.88 29.93
CA LYS A 82 -16.19 -12.86 29.25
C LYS A 82 -15.58 -11.48 29.50
N ALA A 83 -15.86 -10.54 28.59
CA ALA A 83 -15.39 -9.16 28.66
C ALA A 83 -15.57 -8.55 30.06
N GLY A 84 -14.56 -7.84 30.50
CA GLY A 84 -14.50 -7.20 31.80
C GLY A 84 -13.13 -6.60 32.11
N GLY A 85 -12.95 -6.16 33.33
CA GLY A 85 -11.71 -5.50 33.77
C GLY A 85 -11.98 -4.19 34.51
N PRO A 86 -10.92 -3.44 34.88
CA PRO A 86 -9.50 -3.75 34.62
C PRO A 86 -8.95 -4.86 35.53
N TYR A 87 -8.05 -5.65 34.98
CA TYR A 87 -7.34 -6.74 35.63
C TYR A 87 -5.82 -6.49 35.65
N GLU A 88 -5.10 -7.41 36.30
CA GLU A 88 -3.65 -7.47 36.30
C GLU A 88 -3.16 -8.84 35.83
N ILE A 89 -2.01 -8.88 35.16
CA ILE A 89 -1.26 -10.09 34.85
C ILE A 89 0.13 -9.94 35.44
N THR A 90 0.57 -10.90 36.26
CA THR A 90 1.91 -10.93 36.79
C THR A 90 2.71 -12.06 36.16
N VAL A 91 3.83 -11.72 35.52
CA VAL A 91 4.77 -12.67 34.91
C VAL A 91 6.05 -12.66 35.73
N SER A 92 6.54 -13.85 36.11
CA SER A 92 7.71 -13.98 37.00
C SER A 92 8.61 -15.13 36.58
N ASP A 93 9.89 -14.86 36.43
CA ASP A 93 10.98 -15.84 36.39
C ASP A 93 11.76 -15.93 37.72
N GLY A 94 11.17 -15.41 38.81
CA GLY A 94 11.74 -15.17 40.12
C GLY A 94 11.76 -13.67 40.48
N LYS A 95 11.52 -12.78 39.49
CA LYS A 95 11.24 -11.36 39.68
C LYS A 95 9.95 -11.02 38.96
N PRO A 96 8.92 -10.54 39.66
CA PRO A 96 7.63 -10.26 39.05
C PRO A 96 7.69 -8.99 38.18
N VAL A 97 7.02 -9.06 37.04
CA VAL A 97 6.60 -7.94 36.18
C VAL A 97 5.08 -7.98 36.18
N THR A 98 4.44 -6.90 36.62
CA THR A 98 2.98 -6.81 36.65
C THR A 98 2.50 -5.84 35.59
N LEU A 99 1.66 -6.34 34.70
CA LEU A 99 0.95 -5.56 33.69
C LEU A 99 -0.41 -5.15 34.29
N ARG A 100 -0.70 -3.86 34.19
CA ARG A 100 -1.87 -3.24 34.84
C ARG A 100 -2.88 -2.76 33.83
N ASP A 101 -4.10 -2.55 34.33
CA ASP A 101 -5.22 -2.06 33.52
C ASP A 101 -5.48 -2.93 32.28
N VAL A 102 -5.36 -4.24 32.46
CA VAL A 102 -5.62 -5.24 31.43
C VAL A 102 -7.12 -5.40 31.27
N MET A 103 -7.64 -5.19 30.08
CA MET A 103 -9.04 -5.44 29.75
C MET A 103 -9.17 -6.80 29.07
N ILE A 104 -10.28 -7.48 29.34
CA ILE A 104 -10.74 -8.62 28.53
C ILE A 104 -11.85 -8.08 27.64
N GLY A 105 -11.74 -8.27 26.34
CA GLY A 105 -12.66 -7.71 25.35
C GLY A 105 -12.46 -8.30 23.96
N GLU A 106 -12.67 -7.50 22.94
CA GLU A 106 -12.49 -7.89 21.54
C GLU A 106 -11.21 -7.27 20.95
N VAL A 107 -10.41 -8.07 20.28
CA VAL A 107 -9.16 -7.58 19.66
C VAL A 107 -9.26 -7.68 18.15
N TRP A 108 -9.00 -6.57 17.47
CA TRP A 108 -9.06 -6.48 16.01
C TRP A 108 -7.72 -6.00 15.43
N LEU A 109 -7.24 -6.73 14.42
CA LEU A 109 -6.10 -6.31 13.61
C LEU A 109 -6.61 -5.38 12.51
N CYS A 110 -6.03 -4.18 12.43
CA CYS A 110 -6.39 -3.14 11.47
C CYS A 110 -5.19 -2.92 10.55
N SER A 111 -5.26 -3.42 9.31
CA SER A 111 -4.12 -3.44 8.41
C SER A 111 -4.48 -3.02 6.98
N GLY A 112 -3.47 -2.67 6.19
CA GLY A 112 -3.62 -2.17 4.84
C GLY A 112 -2.62 -1.08 4.49
N GLN A 113 -2.99 -0.22 3.52
CA GLN A 113 -2.15 0.88 3.07
C GLN A 113 -2.65 2.24 3.58
N SER A 114 -2.37 3.32 2.85
CA SER A 114 -2.60 4.70 3.30
C SER A 114 -4.01 4.99 3.82
N ASN A 115 -5.05 4.44 3.23
CA ASN A 115 -6.42 4.65 3.70
C ASN A 115 -6.73 3.94 5.04
N MET A 116 -5.99 2.88 5.41
CA MET A 116 -5.97 2.34 6.77
C MET A 116 -5.04 3.14 7.68
N ASP A 117 -3.90 3.58 7.16
CA ASP A 117 -2.87 4.30 7.91
C ASP A 117 -3.26 5.75 8.26
N MET A 118 -4.12 6.36 7.48
CA MET A 118 -4.52 7.77 7.56
C MET A 118 -4.95 8.18 8.97
N PRO A 119 -4.20 9.11 9.63
CA PRO A 119 -4.50 9.58 10.97
C PRO A 119 -5.69 10.54 10.99
N LEU A 120 -6.23 10.82 12.19
CA LEU A 120 -7.28 11.84 12.32
C LEU A 120 -6.75 13.24 11.98
N ALA A 121 -5.53 13.53 12.41
CA ALA A 121 -4.84 14.80 12.16
C ALA A 121 -3.64 14.61 11.19
N GLY A 122 -2.63 15.44 11.32
CA GLY A 122 -1.42 15.35 10.51
C GLY A 122 -1.72 15.51 9.02
N TRP A 123 -1.23 14.62 8.19
CA TRP A 123 -1.48 14.62 6.76
C TRP A 123 -2.93 14.22 6.41
N GLY A 124 -3.62 13.48 7.29
CA GLY A 124 -4.98 13.01 7.07
C GLY A 124 -6.00 14.13 7.08
N GLN A 125 -6.09 14.84 8.20
CA GLN A 125 -7.10 15.88 8.44
C GLN A 125 -8.50 15.48 7.96
N ILE A 126 -9.03 14.40 8.56
CA ILE A 126 -10.37 13.88 8.26
C ILE A 126 -11.46 14.94 8.48
N ASN A 127 -12.66 14.69 8.01
CA ASN A 127 -13.79 15.57 8.27
C ASN A 127 -13.96 15.80 9.78
N ASP A 128 -14.11 17.07 10.17
CA ASP A 128 -14.29 17.49 11.57
C ASP A 128 -13.21 17.04 12.55
N TYR A 129 -11.97 16.75 12.09
CA TYR A 129 -10.92 16.13 12.90
C TYR A 129 -10.68 16.78 14.26
N LYS A 130 -10.78 18.11 14.37
CA LYS A 130 -10.60 18.84 15.65
C LYS A 130 -11.67 18.45 16.68
N ARG A 131 -12.92 18.36 16.24
CA ARG A 131 -14.05 17.94 17.08
C ARG A 131 -13.92 16.48 17.46
N GLU A 132 -13.59 15.61 16.50
CA GLU A 132 -13.42 14.18 16.73
C GLU A 132 -12.30 13.90 17.74
N ILE A 133 -11.15 14.58 17.63
CA ILE A 133 -10.06 14.46 18.59
C ILE A 133 -10.50 14.97 19.99
N ALA A 134 -11.12 16.16 20.06
CA ALA A 134 -11.53 16.74 21.34
C ALA A 134 -12.56 15.87 22.09
N SER A 135 -13.38 15.09 21.37
CA SER A 135 -14.40 14.20 21.93
C SER A 135 -13.93 12.74 22.13
N ALA A 136 -12.69 12.42 21.82
CA ALA A 136 -12.17 11.04 21.82
C ALA A 136 -11.82 10.51 23.23
N ASP A 137 -12.65 10.77 24.24
CA ASP A 137 -12.50 10.17 25.57
C ASP A 137 -13.24 8.83 25.64
N HIS A 138 -12.61 7.79 25.11
CA HIS A 138 -13.16 6.44 25.03
C HIS A 138 -12.19 5.42 25.71
N PRO A 139 -12.09 5.40 27.05
CA PRO A 139 -11.08 4.59 27.74
C PRO A 139 -11.24 3.09 27.55
N ASN A 140 -12.38 2.62 27.06
CA ASN A 140 -12.59 1.21 26.69
C ASN A 140 -12.13 0.86 25.27
N ILE A 141 -11.74 1.85 24.46
CA ILE A 141 -11.01 1.64 23.23
C ILE A 141 -9.53 1.73 23.55
N ARG A 142 -8.77 0.71 23.21
CA ARG A 142 -7.32 0.64 23.43
C ARG A 142 -6.60 0.54 22.10
N LEU A 143 -5.52 1.26 21.98
CA LEU A 143 -4.78 1.53 20.75
C LEU A 143 -3.38 0.93 20.86
N LEU A 144 -3.00 0.11 19.90
CA LEU A 144 -1.63 -0.34 19.71
C LEU A 144 -1.22 -0.04 18.27
N HIS A 145 -0.16 0.72 18.08
CA HIS A 145 0.33 1.08 16.77
C HIS A 145 1.71 0.44 16.54
N VAL A 146 1.80 -0.48 15.58
CA VAL A 146 3.04 -1.13 15.14
C VAL A 146 3.85 -0.14 14.33
N ALA A 147 5.10 0.13 14.75
CA ALA A 147 5.97 1.02 14.01
C ALA A 147 6.37 0.42 12.66
N ASN A 148 6.47 1.28 11.64
CA ASN A 148 6.83 0.88 10.28
C ASN A 148 8.22 0.26 10.24
N LYS A 149 8.30 -0.96 9.76
CA LYS A 149 9.54 -1.73 9.65
C LYS A 149 9.45 -2.77 8.53
N MET A 150 10.57 -3.01 7.89
CA MET A 150 10.72 -4.06 6.87
C MET A 150 11.73 -5.09 7.32
N SER A 151 11.57 -6.32 6.86
CA SER A 151 12.57 -7.36 7.09
C SER A 151 12.49 -8.44 6.01
N ALA A 152 13.62 -8.82 5.45
CA ALA A 152 13.71 -9.99 4.59
C ALA A 152 13.48 -11.32 5.34
N ARG A 153 13.55 -11.30 6.69
CA ARG A 153 13.31 -12.46 7.56
C ARG A 153 12.14 -12.20 8.49
N PRO A 154 11.34 -13.21 8.81
CA PRO A 154 10.34 -13.08 9.86
C PRO A 154 10.98 -12.64 11.18
N LEU A 155 10.43 -11.59 11.81
CA LEU A 155 10.87 -11.10 13.11
C LEU A 155 10.01 -11.72 14.21
N ASP A 156 10.63 -11.95 15.39
CA ASP A 156 9.95 -12.46 16.57
C ASP A 156 9.23 -11.34 17.36
N ASP A 157 9.60 -10.08 17.12
CA ASP A 157 9.09 -8.92 17.88
C ASP A 157 9.09 -7.66 17.02
N PHE A 158 8.41 -6.62 17.48
CA PHE A 158 8.25 -5.35 16.78
C PHE A 158 8.44 -4.17 17.73
N GLU A 159 8.51 -2.98 17.18
CA GLU A 159 8.48 -1.72 17.92
C GLU A 159 7.07 -1.13 17.88
N ALA A 160 6.57 -0.67 19.03
CA ALA A 160 5.28 0.00 19.11
C ALA A 160 5.48 1.52 19.24
N VAL A 161 4.75 2.28 18.45
CA VAL A 161 4.65 3.74 18.62
C VAL A 161 4.05 4.03 19.99
N GLY A 162 4.75 4.86 20.79
CA GLY A 162 4.35 5.11 22.18
C GLY A 162 4.68 3.97 23.17
N GLY A 163 5.40 2.93 22.74
CA GLY A 163 5.98 1.88 23.58
C GLY A 163 5.03 0.76 24.00
N GLY A 164 3.78 0.74 23.55
CA GLY A 164 2.77 -0.28 23.86
C GLY A 164 1.34 0.23 23.76
N TRP A 165 0.41 -0.47 24.43
CA TRP A 165 -1.00 -0.14 24.41
C TRP A 165 -1.32 1.19 25.12
N GLN A 166 -2.16 2.00 24.49
CA GLN A 166 -2.64 3.27 24.99
C GLN A 166 -4.16 3.30 25.12
N LYS A 167 -4.68 4.06 26.09
CA LYS A 167 -6.11 4.38 26.15
C LYS A 167 -6.45 5.40 25.05
N CYS A 168 -7.58 5.23 24.38
CA CYS A 168 -8.10 6.24 23.49
C CYS A 168 -8.48 7.50 24.29
N SER A 169 -7.84 8.59 23.94
CA SER A 169 -8.05 9.92 24.54
C SER A 169 -7.71 11.01 23.53
N PRO A 170 -8.09 12.28 23.76
CA PRO A 170 -7.65 13.39 22.92
C PRO A 170 -6.14 13.51 22.74
N ALA A 171 -5.36 13.01 23.70
CA ALA A 171 -3.90 13.05 23.67
C ALA A 171 -3.26 11.94 22.83
N THR A 172 -3.98 10.84 22.57
CA THR A 172 -3.41 9.62 21.95
C THR A 172 -3.97 9.32 20.57
N ILE A 173 -5.14 9.89 20.21
CA ILE A 173 -5.88 9.49 19.02
C ILE A 173 -5.44 10.23 17.74
N ALA A 174 -4.83 11.40 17.86
CA ALA A 174 -4.59 12.31 16.73
C ALA A 174 -3.80 11.65 15.58
N GLU A 175 -2.79 10.84 15.92
CA GLU A 175 -1.88 10.17 14.98
C GLU A 175 -2.22 8.67 14.79
N PHE A 176 -3.34 8.20 15.33
CA PHE A 176 -3.80 6.82 15.14
C PHE A 176 -4.69 6.70 13.92
N SER A 177 -4.79 5.49 13.34
CA SER A 177 -5.68 5.17 12.21
C SER A 177 -7.11 5.65 12.46
N SER A 178 -7.56 6.58 11.62
CA SER A 178 -8.94 7.07 11.67
C SER A 178 -9.94 5.97 11.28
N THR A 179 -9.62 5.15 10.29
CA THR A 179 -10.46 4.00 9.88
C THR A 179 -10.65 3.02 11.03
N ALA A 180 -9.56 2.62 11.70
CA ALA A 180 -9.61 1.72 12.85
C ALA A 180 -10.36 2.34 14.04
N TYR A 181 -10.13 3.63 14.31
CA TYR A 181 -10.82 4.33 15.39
C TYR A 181 -12.34 4.36 15.20
N PHE A 182 -12.82 4.75 14.02
CA PHE A 182 -14.27 4.82 13.79
C PHE A 182 -14.92 3.44 13.72
N PHE A 183 -14.21 2.42 13.22
CA PHE A 183 -14.64 1.03 13.35
C PHE A 183 -14.80 0.64 14.83
N GLY A 184 -13.76 0.86 15.65
CA GLY A 184 -13.79 0.54 17.08
C GLY A 184 -14.85 1.31 17.85
N ARG A 185 -15.09 2.58 17.52
CA ARG A 185 -16.12 3.42 18.13
C ARG A 185 -17.54 2.91 17.81
N ALA A 186 -17.80 2.57 16.53
CA ALA A 186 -19.10 2.03 16.13
C ALA A 186 -19.35 0.66 16.77
N PHE A 187 -18.33 -0.18 16.82
CA PHE A 187 -18.37 -1.48 17.48
C PHE A 187 -18.65 -1.35 18.99
N GLN A 188 -17.89 -0.53 19.70
CA GLN A 188 -18.01 -0.35 21.15
C GLN A 188 -19.35 0.23 21.54
N ALA A 189 -19.93 1.12 20.70
CA ALA A 189 -21.27 1.67 20.94
C ALA A 189 -22.36 0.58 20.85
N SER A 190 -22.19 -0.46 20.03
CA SER A 190 -23.14 -1.57 19.90
C SER A 190 -22.93 -2.63 20.96
N GLU A 191 -21.71 -3.09 21.17
CA GLU A 191 -21.40 -4.27 21.99
C GLU A 191 -21.11 -3.93 23.46
N ASN A 192 -20.78 -2.66 23.75
CA ASN A 192 -20.46 -2.16 25.10
C ASN A 192 -19.39 -2.98 25.84
N VAL A 193 -18.40 -3.48 25.11
CA VAL A 193 -17.24 -4.20 25.64
C VAL A 193 -15.96 -3.44 25.30
N ALA A 194 -14.87 -3.71 26.03
CA ALA A 194 -13.57 -3.17 25.67
C ALA A 194 -13.15 -3.69 24.30
N ILE A 195 -12.52 -2.82 23.50
CA ILE A 195 -11.96 -3.18 22.20
C ILE A 195 -10.50 -2.74 22.10
N GLY A 196 -9.65 -3.68 21.70
CA GLY A 196 -8.25 -3.45 21.36
C GLY A 196 -8.09 -3.38 19.84
N LEU A 197 -7.53 -2.28 19.37
CA LEU A 197 -7.24 -2.03 17.95
C LEU A 197 -5.73 -2.10 17.75
N ILE A 198 -5.27 -3.08 16.97
CA ILE A 198 -3.86 -3.22 16.59
C ILE A 198 -3.73 -2.65 15.18
N GLN A 199 -3.18 -1.44 15.08
CA GLN A 199 -2.84 -0.84 13.78
C GLN A 199 -1.51 -1.39 13.29
N SER A 200 -1.51 -2.04 12.12
CA SER A 200 -0.33 -2.49 11.39
C SER A 200 -0.55 -2.15 9.92
N SER A 201 -0.18 -0.94 9.52
CA SER A 201 -0.47 -0.38 8.20
C SER A 201 0.70 0.46 7.70
N TRP A 202 0.84 0.60 6.37
CA TRP A 202 1.86 1.46 5.75
C TRP A 202 1.37 1.96 4.39
N GLY A 203 1.36 3.28 4.20
CA GLY A 203 0.89 3.91 2.96
C GLY A 203 1.67 3.50 1.72
N GLY A 204 0.98 3.41 0.56
CA GLY A 204 1.59 3.11 -0.74
C GLY A 204 2.13 1.69 -0.86
N THR A 205 1.56 0.69 -0.18
CA THR A 205 2.08 -0.67 -0.19
C THR A 205 1.11 -1.67 -0.80
N PRO A 206 1.60 -2.59 -1.67
CA PRO A 206 0.79 -3.61 -2.31
C PRO A 206 0.52 -4.81 -1.38
N ALA A 207 -0.51 -5.59 -1.67
CA ALA A 207 -0.94 -6.72 -0.85
C ALA A 207 0.12 -7.82 -0.68
N GLU A 208 0.96 -8.04 -1.70
CA GLU A 208 2.06 -9.02 -1.64
C GLU A 208 3.13 -8.69 -0.59
N ALA A 209 3.31 -7.41 -0.24
CA ALA A 209 4.21 -7.03 0.85
C ALA A 209 3.72 -7.53 2.22
N TRP A 210 2.41 -7.73 2.36
CA TRP A 210 1.70 -8.19 3.56
C TRP A 210 1.38 -9.68 3.57
N THR A 211 1.81 -10.40 2.55
CA THR A 211 1.59 -11.85 2.40
C THR A 211 2.89 -12.60 2.70
N SER A 212 2.81 -13.75 3.36
CA SER A 212 4.01 -14.52 3.68
C SER A 212 4.70 -15.09 2.45
N MET A 213 5.98 -15.37 2.58
CA MET A 213 6.81 -15.98 1.53
C MET A 213 6.21 -17.32 1.07
N GLU A 214 5.82 -18.18 2.01
CA GLU A 214 5.31 -19.51 1.73
C GLU A 214 3.94 -19.49 1.03
N ALA A 215 3.14 -18.46 1.28
CA ALA A 215 1.88 -18.28 0.59
C ALA A 215 2.07 -17.74 -0.83
N LEU A 216 2.95 -16.76 -1.01
CA LEU A 216 3.28 -16.20 -2.32
C LEU A 216 3.92 -17.21 -3.27
N GLU A 217 4.72 -18.15 -2.78
CA GLU A 217 5.33 -19.21 -3.59
C GLU A 217 4.29 -20.11 -4.30
N GLN A 218 3.06 -20.14 -3.83
CA GLN A 218 1.99 -20.86 -4.47
C GLN A 218 1.47 -20.15 -5.73
N MET A 219 1.83 -18.88 -5.92
CA MET A 219 1.46 -18.07 -7.07
C MET A 219 2.66 -17.95 -8.03
N PRO A 220 2.55 -18.44 -9.28
CA PRO A 220 3.68 -18.46 -10.23
C PRO A 220 4.36 -17.11 -10.43
N ASP A 221 3.59 -16.03 -10.42
CA ASP A 221 4.09 -14.67 -10.65
C ASP A 221 5.00 -14.16 -9.52
N TYR A 222 4.88 -14.73 -8.32
CA TYR A 222 5.65 -14.30 -7.15
C TYR A 222 6.85 -15.20 -6.82
N VAL A 223 7.09 -16.26 -7.59
CA VAL A 223 8.24 -17.16 -7.35
C VAL A 223 9.56 -16.40 -7.42
N ALA A 224 9.77 -15.60 -8.45
CA ALA A 224 11.00 -14.83 -8.62
C ALA A 224 11.16 -13.71 -7.57
N PRO A 225 10.13 -12.87 -7.28
CA PRO A 225 10.18 -11.92 -6.17
C PRO A 225 10.50 -12.57 -4.82
N VAL A 226 9.91 -13.71 -4.50
CA VAL A 226 10.16 -14.42 -3.23
C VAL A 226 11.59 -14.94 -3.17
N GLU A 227 12.12 -15.52 -4.26
CA GLU A 227 13.51 -16.01 -4.31
C GLU A 227 14.51 -14.86 -4.14
N ARG A 228 14.18 -13.68 -4.68
CA ARG A 228 14.95 -12.46 -4.42
C ARG A 228 15.00 -12.14 -2.91
N ILE A 229 13.88 -12.15 -2.22
CA ILE A 229 13.82 -11.88 -0.78
C ILE A 229 14.59 -12.96 0.02
N ARG A 230 14.53 -14.23 -0.40
CA ARG A 230 15.34 -15.31 0.18
C ARG A 230 16.83 -15.03 0.10
N THR A 231 17.28 -14.55 -1.06
CA THR A 231 18.66 -14.14 -1.26
C THR A 231 19.05 -12.98 -0.36
N LEU A 232 18.21 -11.95 -0.27
CA LEU A 232 18.40 -10.80 0.65
C LEU A 232 18.40 -11.23 2.13
N ALA A 233 17.68 -12.29 2.47
CA ALA A 233 17.64 -12.84 3.83
C ALA A 233 18.93 -13.60 4.19
N SER A 234 19.77 -14.02 3.23
CA SER A 234 21.01 -14.73 3.53
C SER A 234 22.02 -13.84 4.24
N PRO A 235 22.65 -14.28 5.35
CA PRO A 235 23.70 -13.51 6.03
C PRO A 235 24.97 -13.36 5.21
N GLU A 236 25.11 -14.16 4.14
CA GLU A 236 26.28 -14.18 3.26
C GLU A 236 26.14 -13.18 2.10
N THR A 237 24.94 -12.62 1.88
CA THR A 237 24.66 -11.68 0.80
C THR A 237 25.21 -10.28 1.14
N ASN A 238 26.11 -9.79 0.29
CA ASN A 238 26.46 -8.38 0.26
C ASN A 238 25.34 -7.61 -0.46
N LEU A 239 24.54 -6.87 0.27
CA LEU A 239 23.33 -6.21 -0.23
C LEU A 239 23.63 -5.19 -1.32
N ASP A 240 24.68 -4.37 -1.13
CA ASP A 240 25.05 -3.32 -2.10
C ASP A 240 25.51 -3.95 -3.43
N GLU A 241 26.35 -4.99 -3.35
CA GLU A 241 26.81 -5.71 -4.52
C GLU A 241 25.68 -6.45 -5.24
N PHE A 242 24.76 -7.05 -4.46
CA PHE A 242 23.60 -7.74 -5.01
C PHE A 242 22.73 -6.78 -5.82
N HIS A 243 22.34 -5.63 -5.23
CA HIS A 243 21.52 -4.64 -5.90
C HIS A 243 22.23 -4.02 -7.11
N ALA A 244 23.51 -3.72 -7.02
CA ALA A 244 24.31 -3.22 -8.14
C ALA A 244 24.33 -4.21 -9.32
N ASN A 245 24.39 -5.52 -9.05
CA ASN A 245 24.35 -6.57 -10.08
C ASN A 245 22.94 -6.69 -10.71
N GLU A 246 21.86 -6.57 -9.90
CA GLU A 246 20.49 -6.52 -10.42
C GLU A 246 20.30 -5.32 -11.36
N MET A 247 20.74 -4.13 -10.97
CA MET A 247 20.64 -2.92 -11.78
C MET A 247 21.45 -3.03 -13.08
N LYS A 248 22.65 -3.62 -13.02
CA LYS A 248 23.47 -3.87 -14.21
C LYS A 248 22.78 -4.82 -15.20
N LEU A 249 22.17 -5.89 -14.70
CA LEU A 249 21.43 -6.84 -15.52
C LEU A 249 20.18 -6.21 -16.13
N TRP A 250 19.45 -5.44 -15.34
CA TRP A 250 18.28 -4.69 -15.80
C TRP A 250 18.65 -3.71 -16.92
N LYS A 251 19.65 -2.87 -16.69
CA LYS A 251 20.15 -1.93 -17.71
C LYS A 251 20.53 -2.65 -19.00
N HIS A 252 21.22 -3.77 -18.92
CA HIS A 252 21.59 -4.56 -20.10
C HIS A 252 20.35 -5.04 -20.88
N LYS A 253 19.28 -5.47 -20.19
CA LYS A 253 18.02 -5.88 -20.84
C LYS A 253 17.33 -4.70 -21.53
N VAL A 254 17.31 -3.53 -20.88
CA VAL A 254 16.76 -2.30 -21.45
C VAL A 254 17.55 -1.89 -22.69
N ASP A 255 18.88 -1.87 -22.61
CA ASP A 255 19.77 -1.51 -23.73
C ASP A 255 19.59 -2.44 -24.94
N LEU A 256 19.32 -3.74 -24.72
CA LEU A 256 19.03 -4.69 -25.80
C LEU A 256 17.66 -4.47 -26.46
N ALA A 257 16.69 -3.91 -25.73
CA ALA A 257 15.35 -3.64 -26.24
C ALA A 257 15.25 -2.26 -26.95
N ASP A 258 16.14 -1.34 -26.62
CA ASP A 258 16.14 0.04 -27.10
C ASP A 258 16.86 0.17 -28.46
N ASP A 259 16.12 0.58 -29.48
CA ASP A 259 16.63 0.79 -30.82
C ASP A 259 17.63 1.97 -30.96
N MET A 260 17.72 2.85 -29.95
CA MET A 260 18.70 3.93 -29.87
C MET A 260 20.05 3.50 -29.33
N VAL A 261 20.18 2.25 -28.86
CA VAL A 261 21.43 1.72 -28.28
C VAL A 261 22.00 0.63 -29.19
N ASP A 262 23.28 0.75 -29.54
CA ASP A 262 24.05 -0.28 -30.26
C ASP A 262 25.29 -0.67 -29.44
N GLY A 263 25.20 -1.77 -28.75
CA GLY A 263 26.24 -2.24 -27.82
C GLY A 263 26.41 -1.26 -26.64
N THR A 264 27.48 -0.46 -26.69
CA THR A 264 27.76 0.59 -25.68
C THR A 264 27.53 2.00 -26.21
N VAL A 265 27.09 2.14 -27.46
CA VAL A 265 26.91 3.43 -28.14
C VAL A 265 25.45 3.85 -28.09
N VAL A 266 25.17 4.98 -27.48
CA VAL A 266 23.87 5.64 -27.55
C VAL A 266 23.85 6.52 -28.81
N ARG A 267 23.23 6.01 -29.88
CA ARG A 267 23.24 6.65 -31.22
C ARG A 267 22.68 8.06 -31.21
N CYS A 268 21.58 8.27 -30.51
CA CYS A 268 20.92 9.59 -30.45
C CYS A 268 21.71 10.64 -29.65
N ALA A 269 22.73 10.24 -28.90
CA ALA A 269 23.61 11.17 -28.19
C ALA A 269 24.81 11.63 -29.07
N CYS A 270 24.96 11.11 -30.29
CA CYS A 270 25.99 11.53 -31.24
C CYS A 270 25.59 12.83 -31.98
N ALA A 271 26.60 13.61 -32.35
CA ALA A 271 26.36 14.91 -32.98
C ALA A 271 25.77 14.82 -34.41
N ASP A 272 26.10 13.75 -35.12
CA ASP A 272 25.69 13.48 -36.51
C ASP A 272 24.41 12.62 -36.60
N PHE A 273 23.72 12.40 -35.50
CA PHE A 273 22.46 11.64 -35.47
C PHE A 273 21.34 12.40 -36.17
N ASP A 274 20.62 11.73 -37.09
CA ASP A 274 19.44 12.30 -37.77
C ASP A 274 18.20 12.21 -36.86
N ASP A 275 17.83 13.35 -36.28
CA ASP A 275 16.66 13.52 -35.41
C ASP A 275 15.46 14.14 -36.12
N SER A 276 15.48 14.21 -37.46
CA SER A 276 14.44 14.89 -38.27
C SER A 276 13.03 14.24 -38.11
N GLY A 277 12.96 13.01 -37.69
CA GLY A 277 11.72 12.29 -37.40
C GLY A 277 11.20 12.43 -35.95
N TRP A 278 11.89 13.18 -35.10
CA TRP A 278 11.53 13.31 -33.68
C TRP A 278 10.45 14.39 -33.50
N ILE A 279 9.70 14.25 -32.38
CA ILE A 279 8.59 15.13 -32.03
C ILE A 279 9.12 16.38 -31.34
N GLU A 280 8.72 17.54 -31.84
CA GLU A 280 9.06 18.82 -31.19
C GLU A 280 8.27 18.99 -29.90
N CYS A 281 8.96 19.32 -28.80
CA CYS A 281 8.35 19.54 -27.48
C CYS A 281 8.99 20.74 -26.76
N GLN A 282 8.36 21.20 -25.69
CA GLN A 282 8.86 22.30 -24.85
C GLN A 282 9.36 21.72 -23.52
N GLN A 283 10.58 22.09 -23.10
CA GLN A 283 11.15 21.73 -21.81
C GLN A 283 11.74 22.97 -21.12
N PRO A 284 11.67 23.09 -19.78
CA PRO A 284 11.01 22.19 -18.85
C PRO A 284 9.49 22.29 -18.93
N GLY A 285 8.83 21.21 -18.51
CA GLY A 285 7.39 21.07 -18.44
C GLY A 285 6.95 19.66 -18.77
N TYR A 286 5.79 19.27 -18.31
CA TYR A 286 5.20 17.98 -18.65
C TYR A 286 4.90 17.90 -20.15
N LEU A 287 5.24 16.79 -20.75
CA LEU A 287 4.83 16.49 -22.11
C LEU A 287 3.33 16.18 -22.11
N ASN A 288 2.60 16.78 -23.05
CA ASN A 288 1.16 16.62 -23.17
C ASN A 288 0.74 16.56 -24.64
N GLY A 289 -0.48 16.11 -24.88
CA GLY A 289 -1.05 15.97 -26.23
C GLY A 289 -1.25 14.52 -26.64
N PRO A 290 -1.92 14.27 -27.77
CA PRO A 290 -2.44 12.93 -28.13
C PRO A 290 -1.41 11.79 -28.17
N LEU A 291 -0.12 12.10 -28.32
CA LEU A 291 0.96 11.12 -28.33
C LEU A 291 1.55 10.84 -26.94
N PHE A 292 1.40 11.77 -26.01
CA PHE A 292 2.01 11.70 -24.68
C PHE A 292 1.01 11.38 -23.56
N ASP A 293 -0.25 11.82 -23.68
CA ASP A 293 -1.24 11.79 -22.59
C ASP A 293 -1.54 10.39 -22.02
N ASN A 294 -1.21 9.32 -22.75
CA ASN A 294 -1.42 7.94 -22.30
C ASN A 294 -0.15 7.08 -22.47
N PHE A 295 1.00 7.71 -22.57
CA PHE A 295 2.26 7.01 -22.69
C PHE A 295 2.93 6.94 -21.32
N ASP A 296 3.09 5.76 -20.79
CA ASP A 296 4.04 5.41 -19.74
C ASP A 296 5.14 4.55 -20.39
N GLY A 297 6.40 4.77 -20.03
CA GLY A 297 7.49 4.01 -20.60
C GLY A 297 8.81 4.77 -20.70
N MET A 298 9.57 4.50 -21.73
CA MET A 298 10.89 5.08 -21.93
C MET A 298 10.90 5.98 -23.16
N LEU A 299 11.39 7.19 -22.98
CA LEU A 299 11.56 8.16 -24.08
C LEU A 299 12.98 8.74 -24.07
N TRP A 300 13.34 9.30 -25.22
CA TRP A 300 14.55 10.09 -25.37
C TRP A 300 14.20 11.55 -25.61
N LEU A 301 14.85 12.44 -24.87
CA LEU A 301 14.81 13.88 -25.08
C LEU A 301 16.16 14.33 -25.62
N ARG A 302 16.17 15.20 -26.64
CA ARG A 302 17.40 15.65 -27.29
C ARG A 302 17.39 17.17 -27.54
N LYS A 303 18.53 17.81 -27.28
CA LYS A 303 18.76 19.21 -27.54
C LYS A 303 20.18 19.47 -28.03
N VAL A 304 20.31 20.23 -29.06
CA VAL A 304 21.58 20.81 -29.51
C VAL A 304 21.69 22.23 -28.98
N VAL A 305 22.77 22.55 -28.30
CA VAL A 305 23.01 23.89 -27.71
C VAL A 305 24.38 24.42 -28.07
N THR A 306 24.46 25.77 -28.30
CA THR A 306 25.73 26.44 -28.50
C THR A 306 26.21 27.09 -27.21
N ILE A 307 27.45 26.82 -26.85
CA ILE A 307 28.13 27.40 -25.69
C ILE A 307 29.20 28.40 -26.08
N PRO A 308 29.60 29.29 -25.15
CA PRO A 308 30.74 30.20 -25.38
C PRO A 308 32.04 29.44 -25.68
N ARG A 309 32.84 29.99 -26.59
CA ARG A 309 34.10 29.33 -27.03
C ARG A 309 35.11 29.14 -25.89
N GLU A 310 35.11 30.04 -24.94
CA GLU A 310 35.92 29.99 -23.72
C GLU A 310 35.57 28.85 -22.78
N TRP A 311 34.43 28.21 -22.96
CA TRP A 311 34.02 27.04 -22.20
C TRP A 311 34.55 25.70 -22.77
N VAL A 312 35.00 25.72 -24.03
CA VAL A 312 35.54 24.52 -24.70
C VAL A 312 36.77 24.00 -23.91
N GLY A 313 36.78 22.71 -23.62
CA GLY A 313 37.84 22.08 -22.85
C GLY A 313 37.76 22.30 -21.33
N ASN A 314 36.73 22.96 -20.85
CA ASN A 314 36.51 23.13 -19.42
C ASN A 314 35.40 22.18 -18.87
N GLN A 315 35.48 21.88 -17.61
CA GLN A 315 34.40 21.20 -16.89
C GLN A 315 33.22 22.16 -16.71
N LEU A 316 32.01 21.67 -17.02
CA LEU A 316 30.76 22.42 -16.88
C LEU A 316 29.79 21.69 -15.96
N THR A 317 28.72 22.35 -15.58
CA THR A 317 27.63 21.76 -14.79
C THR A 317 26.33 21.84 -15.58
N LEU A 318 25.66 20.73 -15.76
CA LEU A 318 24.31 20.62 -16.33
C LEU A 318 23.28 20.60 -15.21
N ASN A 319 22.35 21.54 -15.22
CA ASN A 319 21.27 21.69 -14.26
C ASN A 319 19.94 21.46 -14.98
N LEU A 320 19.32 20.29 -14.82
CA LEU A 320 18.07 19.91 -15.45
C LEU A 320 16.84 20.17 -14.54
N GLY A 321 17.05 20.36 -13.23
CA GLY A 321 15.94 20.31 -12.28
C GLY A 321 15.42 18.87 -12.15
N CYS A 322 14.12 18.70 -11.95
CA CYS A 322 13.51 17.37 -11.83
C CYS A 322 13.26 16.73 -13.20
N VAL A 323 13.35 15.42 -13.27
CA VAL A 323 12.96 14.56 -14.38
C VAL A 323 12.02 13.49 -13.83
N ASP A 324 11.01 13.13 -14.53
CA ASP A 324 9.96 12.20 -14.07
C ASP A 324 10.16 10.83 -14.72
N ASP A 325 10.49 9.76 -14.03
CA ASP A 325 10.89 9.44 -12.66
C ASP A 325 12.42 9.24 -12.56
N SER A 326 12.99 8.48 -13.50
CA SER A 326 14.39 8.10 -13.56
C SER A 326 15.05 8.58 -14.85
N ASP A 327 16.36 8.83 -14.82
CA ASP A 327 17.05 9.27 -16.02
C ASP A 327 18.47 8.75 -16.20
N GLU A 328 18.91 8.71 -17.45
CA GLU A 328 20.30 8.70 -17.87
C GLU A 328 20.55 9.89 -18.78
N THR A 329 21.50 10.74 -18.40
CA THR A 329 21.79 11.96 -19.14
C THR A 329 23.17 11.90 -19.78
N TYR A 330 23.22 12.22 -21.09
CA TYR A 330 24.43 12.19 -21.90
C TYR A 330 24.72 13.59 -22.45
N VAL A 331 26.02 13.89 -22.61
CA VAL A 331 26.50 15.07 -23.33
C VAL A 331 27.56 14.62 -24.34
N ASN A 332 27.34 14.89 -25.63
CA ASN A 332 28.21 14.45 -26.72
C ASN A 332 28.58 12.95 -26.66
N GLY A 333 27.59 12.08 -26.35
CA GLY A 333 27.77 10.63 -26.21
C GLY A 333 28.38 10.16 -24.90
N VAL A 334 28.79 11.05 -24.02
CA VAL A 334 29.34 10.73 -22.69
C VAL A 334 28.24 10.76 -21.64
N LEU A 335 28.06 9.66 -20.92
CA LEU A 335 27.15 9.62 -19.78
C LEU A 335 27.68 10.56 -18.68
N VAL A 336 26.94 11.61 -18.35
CA VAL A 336 27.33 12.62 -17.35
C VAL A 336 26.64 12.42 -16.00
N GLY A 337 25.53 11.67 -15.97
CA GLY A 337 24.83 11.32 -14.75
C GLY A 337 23.65 10.40 -15.01
N SER A 338 23.18 9.78 -13.91
CA SER A 338 21.99 8.96 -13.91
C SER A 338 21.31 9.02 -12.53
N THR A 339 20.01 8.91 -12.53
CA THR A 339 19.20 8.79 -11.32
C THR A 339 18.18 7.69 -11.56
N TYR A 340 18.15 6.69 -10.69
CA TYR A 340 17.21 5.57 -10.79
C TYR A 340 16.34 5.47 -9.54
N GLY A 341 15.10 5.02 -9.69
CA GLY A 341 14.13 4.79 -8.63
C GLY A 341 12.72 5.23 -9.05
N LEU A 342 11.72 4.53 -8.56
CA LEU A 342 10.30 4.73 -8.92
C LEU A 342 9.68 5.98 -8.26
N ASP A 343 10.43 6.72 -7.45
CA ASP A 343 9.97 7.84 -6.64
C ASP A 343 10.90 9.07 -6.75
N LYS A 344 11.72 9.14 -7.80
CA LYS A 344 12.74 10.18 -7.93
C LYS A 344 12.27 11.44 -8.66
N TYR A 345 11.02 11.52 -9.06
CA TYR A 345 10.45 12.63 -9.81
C TYR A 345 10.62 14.03 -9.18
N GLN A 346 10.81 14.11 -7.85
CA GLN A 346 11.07 15.38 -7.14
C GLN A 346 12.55 15.67 -6.86
N LEU A 347 13.45 14.78 -7.27
CA LEU A 347 14.88 14.96 -7.04
C LEU A 347 15.45 15.87 -8.15
N GLU A 348 16.08 16.99 -7.79
CA GLU A 348 16.76 17.87 -8.74
C GLU A 348 18.03 17.20 -9.30
N ARG A 349 18.18 17.16 -10.65
CA ARG A 349 19.33 16.65 -11.38
C ARG A 349 20.35 17.76 -11.60
N THR A 350 21.55 17.54 -11.06
CA THR A 350 22.71 18.40 -11.29
C THR A 350 23.90 17.51 -11.61
N TYR A 351 24.35 17.52 -12.87
CA TYR A 351 25.39 16.64 -13.37
C TYR A 351 26.65 17.38 -13.79
N SER A 352 27.81 16.78 -13.57
CA SER A 352 29.09 17.34 -13.99
C SER A 352 29.41 16.89 -15.42
N ILE A 353 29.58 17.83 -16.34
CA ILE A 353 30.06 17.57 -17.71
C ILE A 353 31.58 17.60 -17.66
N PRO A 354 32.28 16.46 -17.90
CA PRO A 354 33.73 16.45 -17.87
C PRO A 354 34.30 17.26 -19.05
N ALA A 355 35.45 17.89 -18.84
CA ALA A 355 36.13 18.70 -19.85
C ALA A 355 36.33 17.99 -21.20
N GLY A 356 36.55 16.66 -21.15
CA GLY A 356 36.72 15.82 -22.35
C GLY A 356 35.45 15.65 -23.19
N ALA A 357 34.26 15.93 -22.64
CA ALA A 357 33.00 15.93 -23.38
C ALA A 357 32.72 17.30 -24.04
N VAL A 358 33.42 18.35 -23.64
CA VAL A 358 33.26 19.73 -24.14
C VAL A 358 34.32 20.02 -25.23
N THR A 359 34.20 19.33 -26.37
CA THR A 359 35.22 19.36 -27.41
C THR A 359 35.00 20.45 -28.46
N ASP A 360 33.80 21.03 -28.56
CA ASP A 360 33.43 22.11 -29.48
C ASP A 360 32.42 23.04 -28.77
N THR A 361 32.11 24.15 -29.47
CA THR A 361 31.08 25.12 -29.08
C THR A 361 29.65 24.56 -29.19
N THR A 362 29.47 23.41 -29.84
CA THR A 362 28.19 22.73 -29.95
C THR A 362 28.17 21.53 -29.01
N LEU A 363 27.16 21.48 -28.12
CA LEU A 363 26.91 20.32 -27.26
C LEU A 363 25.57 19.69 -27.65
N VAL A 364 25.56 18.35 -27.67
CA VAL A 364 24.35 17.56 -27.79
C VAL A 364 24.03 17.00 -26.41
N ILE A 365 22.90 17.43 -25.85
CA ILE A 365 22.35 16.92 -24.58
C ILE A 365 21.28 15.92 -24.94
N THR A 366 21.35 14.73 -24.35
CA THR A 366 20.34 13.68 -24.55
C THR A 366 19.99 13.10 -23.19
N VAL A 367 18.69 13.04 -22.90
CA VAL A 367 18.15 12.49 -21.67
C VAL A 367 17.30 11.27 -22.03
N ARG A 368 17.68 10.12 -21.51
CA ARG A 368 16.86 8.90 -21.52
C ARG A 368 16.01 8.95 -20.27
N ASP A 369 14.75 9.17 -20.45
CA ASP A 369 13.78 9.34 -19.40
C ASP A 369 12.97 8.04 -19.25
N TYR A 370 12.84 7.55 -18.02
CA TYR A 370 12.05 6.38 -17.65
C TYR A 370 10.89 6.83 -16.80
N ASP A 371 9.75 7.00 -17.43
CA ASP A 371 8.48 7.30 -16.78
C ASP A 371 7.75 5.98 -16.43
N TRP A 372 7.50 5.82 -15.15
CA TRP A 372 6.83 4.64 -14.64
C TRP A 372 5.34 4.83 -14.49
N TYR A 373 4.89 6.06 -14.21
CA TYR A 373 3.48 6.42 -14.01
C TYR A 373 3.26 7.93 -14.18
N GLY A 374 2.27 8.32 -14.96
CA GLY A 374 1.62 9.60 -14.87
C GLY A 374 2.15 10.69 -15.79
N TRP A 375 3.08 11.49 -15.38
CA TRP A 375 3.63 12.61 -16.14
C TRP A 375 5.02 12.26 -16.65
N LEU A 376 5.43 12.80 -17.80
CA LEU A 376 6.74 12.50 -18.38
C LEU A 376 7.47 13.76 -18.83
N GLY A 377 8.81 13.71 -18.85
CA GLY A 377 9.70 14.76 -19.31
C GLY A 377 10.51 15.44 -18.20
N ILE A 378 11.25 16.48 -18.60
CA ILE A 378 12.02 17.32 -17.69
C ILE A 378 11.06 18.33 -17.06
N THR A 379 10.66 18.12 -15.81
CA THR A 379 9.69 19.00 -15.14
C THR A 379 10.34 20.28 -14.60
N GLY A 380 11.68 20.30 -14.48
CA GLY A 380 12.45 21.46 -14.08
C GLY A 380 12.45 21.69 -12.57
N TYR A 381 12.33 22.93 -12.14
CA TYR A 381 12.39 23.32 -10.75
C TYR A 381 11.02 23.71 -10.22
N ALA A 382 10.72 23.35 -8.97
CA ALA A 382 9.53 23.84 -8.27
C ALA A 382 9.54 25.38 -8.11
N ASP A 383 10.74 25.99 -8.01
CA ASP A 383 10.94 27.44 -8.05
C ASP A 383 10.97 27.92 -9.52
N SER A 384 9.87 28.46 -9.99
CA SER A 384 9.70 28.97 -11.36
C SER A 384 10.67 30.12 -11.75
N SER A 385 11.43 30.66 -10.80
CA SER A 385 12.50 31.63 -11.08
C SER A 385 13.79 30.99 -11.59
N LYS A 386 13.92 29.66 -11.47
CA LYS A 386 15.07 28.89 -11.92
C LYS A 386 14.80 28.26 -13.28
N ASN A 387 15.76 28.41 -14.21
CA ASN A 387 15.74 27.75 -15.50
C ASN A 387 16.71 26.58 -15.55
N ILE A 388 16.40 25.59 -16.36
CA ILE A 388 17.36 24.52 -16.71
C ILE A 388 18.49 25.17 -17.55
N ASN A 389 19.75 24.81 -17.22
CA ASN A 389 20.91 25.51 -17.77
C ASN A 389 22.18 24.69 -17.75
N ILE A 390 23.15 25.07 -18.55
CA ILE A 390 24.55 24.70 -18.39
C ILE A 390 25.27 25.88 -17.73
N SER A 391 26.11 25.63 -16.72
CA SER A 391 26.87 26.65 -16.02
C SER A 391 28.37 26.36 -16.02
N ALA A 392 29.18 27.41 -16.13
CA ALA A 392 30.62 27.37 -15.95
C ALA A 392 31.04 27.68 -14.51
N ALA A 393 32.30 27.45 -14.14
CA ALA A 393 32.83 27.65 -12.80
C ALA A 393 32.79 29.12 -12.32
N ASP A 394 32.75 30.08 -13.23
CA ASP A 394 32.61 31.52 -12.96
C ASP A 394 31.17 31.95 -12.66
N GLY A 395 30.20 31.05 -12.74
CA GLY A 395 28.79 31.29 -12.51
C GLY A 395 28.03 31.76 -13.77
N SER A 396 28.69 31.92 -14.90
CA SER A 396 28.03 32.21 -16.19
C SER A 396 27.17 31.01 -16.63
N LYS A 397 26.04 31.27 -17.29
CA LYS A 397 25.02 30.25 -17.64
C LYS A 397 24.55 30.38 -19.09
N VAL A 398 24.25 29.23 -19.68
CA VAL A 398 23.54 29.11 -20.94
C VAL A 398 22.20 28.45 -20.65
N ASP A 399 21.10 29.13 -20.91
CA ASP A 399 19.74 28.59 -20.76
C ASP A 399 19.50 27.51 -21.84
N ILE A 400 18.98 26.37 -21.43
CA ILE A 400 18.66 25.25 -22.30
C ILE A 400 17.14 24.97 -22.32
N SER A 401 16.33 25.88 -21.78
CA SER A 401 14.87 25.82 -21.85
C SER A 401 14.35 25.98 -23.28
N GLY A 402 13.05 25.73 -23.47
CA GLY A 402 12.35 25.92 -24.72
C GLY A 402 12.29 24.67 -25.59
N LYS A 403 12.58 24.78 -26.88
CA LYS A 403 12.45 23.68 -27.83
C LYS A 403 13.44 22.54 -27.57
N TRP A 404 12.90 21.33 -27.44
CA TRP A 404 13.59 20.06 -27.43
C TRP A 404 12.95 19.13 -28.46
N LEU A 405 13.54 17.96 -28.68
CA LEU A 405 13.00 16.89 -29.50
C LEU A 405 12.79 15.66 -28.63
N ALA A 406 11.68 14.95 -28.82
CA ALA A 406 11.30 13.76 -28.09
C ALA A 406 11.12 12.54 -29.02
N TYR A 407 11.52 11.37 -28.56
CA TYR A 407 11.30 10.09 -29.23
C TYR A 407 10.79 9.07 -28.22
N LEU A 408 9.57 8.54 -28.45
CA LEU A 408 8.97 7.48 -27.63
C LEU A 408 9.57 6.15 -28.03
N SER A 409 10.35 5.53 -27.17
CA SER A 409 11.15 4.33 -27.48
C SER A 409 10.44 3.04 -27.08
N LEU A 410 10.19 2.82 -25.80
CA LEU A 410 9.59 1.59 -25.28
C LEU A 410 8.36 1.93 -24.42
N GLU A 411 7.22 1.32 -24.76
CA GLU A 411 6.06 1.37 -23.91
C GLU A 411 6.31 0.61 -22.58
N ARG A 412 5.65 1.02 -21.52
CA ARG A 412 5.80 0.48 -20.16
C ARG A 412 5.73 -1.06 -20.10
N ASN A 413 4.79 -1.66 -20.83
CA ASN A 413 4.61 -3.12 -20.86
C ASN A 413 5.74 -3.89 -21.58
N SER A 414 6.54 -3.19 -22.38
CA SER A 414 7.72 -3.74 -23.07
C SER A 414 9.02 -3.47 -22.32
N LEU A 415 8.96 -2.63 -21.30
CA LEU A 415 10.13 -2.27 -20.49
C LEU A 415 10.37 -3.37 -19.44
N PRO A 416 11.59 -3.89 -19.29
CA PRO A 416 11.92 -4.78 -18.18
C PRO A 416 11.69 -4.07 -16.84
N GLU A 417 11.11 -4.77 -15.85
CA GLU A 417 10.95 -4.24 -14.51
C GLU A 417 12.28 -3.84 -13.88
N MET A 418 12.35 -2.61 -13.39
CA MET A 418 13.49 -2.14 -12.63
C MET A 418 13.54 -2.83 -11.26
N PRO A 419 14.71 -3.34 -10.83
CA PRO A 419 14.84 -3.91 -9.51
C PRO A 419 14.51 -2.88 -8.44
N ARG A 420 13.60 -3.22 -7.54
CA ARG A 420 13.25 -2.37 -6.41
C ARG A 420 14.43 -2.18 -5.48
N GLU A 421 14.56 -1.02 -4.89
CA GLU A 421 15.51 -0.80 -3.80
C GLU A 421 15.26 -1.81 -2.68
N ILE A 422 16.32 -2.24 -2.00
CA ILE A 422 16.22 -3.20 -0.88
C ILE A 422 15.37 -2.61 0.25
N THR A 423 15.41 -1.29 0.39
CA THR A 423 14.67 -0.51 1.38
C THR A 423 13.26 -0.09 0.93
N ASP A 424 12.78 -0.59 -0.21
CA ASP A 424 11.43 -0.31 -0.69
C ASP A 424 10.40 -1.16 0.08
N SER A 425 9.43 -0.49 0.72
CA SER A 425 8.34 -1.12 1.47
C SER A 425 7.38 -1.95 0.61
N LYS A 426 7.49 -1.84 -0.72
CA LYS A 426 6.71 -2.61 -1.68
C LYS A 426 7.30 -4.00 -1.96
N ASN A 427 8.50 -4.30 -1.48
CA ASN A 427 9.09 -5.63 -1.63
C ASN A 427 8.18 -6.71 -1.03
N ALA A 428 8.01 -7.82 -1.78
CA ALA A 428 7.18 -8.95 -1.37
C ALA A 428 7.53 -9.45 0.04
N CYS A 429 6.52 -9.82 0.82
CA CYS A 429 6.58 -10.39 2.17
C CYS A 429 7.35 -9.60 3.25
N MET A 430 8.01 -8.49 2.93
CA MET A 430 8.88 -7.81 3.91
C MET A 430 8.10 -7.12 5.03
N LEU A 431 6.90 -6.62 4.75
CA LEU A 431 6.01 -6.06 5.77
C LEU A 431 5.33 -7.17 6.58
N PHE A 432 4.93 -8.26 5.92
CA PHE A 432 4.47 -9.44 6.65
C PHE A 432 5.51 -9.88 7.69
N ASN A 433 6.77 -10.03 7.28
CA ASN A 433 7.85 -10.48 8.13
C ASN A 433 8.08 -9.60 9.36
N ALA A 434 7.91 -8.30 9.23
CA ALA A 434 8.26 -7.33 10.28
C ALA A 434 7.05 -6.80 11.07
N MET A 435 5.86 -6.76 10.47
CA MET A 435 4.70 -6.05 11.01
C MET A 435 3.49 -6.97 11.25
N ILE A 436 3.45 -8.16 10.65
CA ILE A 436 2.39 -9.15 10.87
C ILE A 436 2.91 -10.37 11.63
N ASN A 437 4.01 -10.97 11.19
CA ASN A 437 4.56 -12.16 11.82
C ASN A 437 4.81 -12.01 13.34
N PRO A 438 5.31 -10.87 13.87
CA PRO A 438 5.51 -10.69 15.30
C PRO A 438 4.21 -10.64 16.11
N LEU A 439 3.06 -10.41 15.46
CA LEU A 439 1.74 -10.40 16.10
C LEU A 439 1.17 -11.81 16.27
N VAL A 440 1.64 -12.77 15.48
CA VAL A 440 1.23 -14.17 15.58
C VAL A 440 1.92 -14.82 16.79
N PRO A 441 1.21 -15.54 17.67
CA PRO A 441 -0.20 -15.93 17.63
C PRO A 441 -1.10 -15.14 18.61
N PHE A 442 -0.93 -13.83 18.77
CA PHE A 442 -1.77 -13.04 19.69
C PHE A 442 -3.25 -13.23 19.35
N ALA A 443 -4.07 -13.59 20.35
CA ALA A 443 -5.47 -13.90 20.11
C ALA A 443 -6.25 -12.68 19.62
N ILE A 444 -6.83 -12.77 18.42
CA ILE A 444 -7.66 -11.73 17.82
C ILE A 444 -9.06 -12.25 17.52
N ARG A 445 -10.05 -11.34 17.49
CA ARG A 445 -11.38 -11.66 16.99
C ARG A 445 -11.39 -11.73 15.47
N GLY A 446 -10.73 -10.80 14.81
CA GLY A 446 -10.73 -10.68 13.35
C GLY A 446 -9.80 -9.60 12.87
N ALA A 447 -9.85 -9.38 11.55
CA ALA A 447 -9.10 -8.33 10.88
C ALA A 447 -10.01 -7.42 10.05
N ILE A 448 -9.66 -6.14 9.98
CA ILE A 448 -10.18 -5.19 8.98
C ILE A 448 -9.03 -4.78 8.07
N TRP A 449 -9.33 -4.67 6.78
CA TRP A 449 -8.34 -4.45 5.73
C TRP A 449 -8.78 -3.33 4.78
N TYR A 450 -7.94 -2.30 4.60
CA TYR A 450 -8.18 -1.26 3.61
C TYR A 450 -6.92 -1.06 2.76
N GLN A 451 -6.95 -1.64 1.57
CA GLN A 451 -5.85 -1.63 0.60
C GLN A 451 -6.42 -2.00 -0.78
N GLY A 452 -5.71 -1.67 -1.83
CA GLY A 452 -6.04 -2.03 -3.20
C GLY A 452 -5.49 -1.05 -4.22
N GLU A 453 -5.28 0.19 -3.83
CA GLU A 453 -4.87 1.29 -4.70
C GLU A 453 -3.55 0.98 -5.42
N ASP A 454 -2.57 0.46 -4.70
CA ASP A 454 -1.24 0.11 -5.26
C ASP A 454 -1.28 -1.16 -6.15
N ASN A 455 -2.36 -1.94 -6.08
CA ASN A 455 -2.58 -3.11 -6.94
C ASN A 455 -3.55 -2.84 -8.10
N ALA A 456 -4.08 -1.61 -8.28
CA ALA A 456 -5.12 -1.34 -9.26
C ALA A 456 -4.70 -1.67 -10.71
N ASN A 457 -3.44 -1.45 -11.06
CA ASN A 457 -2.89 -1.82 -12.36
C ASN A 457 -2.81 -3.34 -12.61
N ARG A 458 -2.97 -4.14 -11.56
CA ARG A 458 -2.89 -5.62 -11.56
C ARG A 458 -4.12 -6.24 -10.90
N ALA A 459 -5.28 -5.65 -11.12
CA ALA A 459 -6.54 -6.07 -10.50
C ALA A 459 -6.88 -7.54 -10.82
N TRP A 460 -6.55 -8.01 -12.02
CA TRP A 460 -6.70 -9.41 -12.40
C TRP A 460 -5.89 -10.36 -11.50
N GLN A 461 -4.63 -10.03 -11.22
CA GLN A 461 -3.76 -10.80 -10.31
C GLN A 461 -4.22 -10.67 -8.85
N TYR A 462 -4.66 -9.48 -8.44
CA TYR A 462 -5.12 -9.18 -7.08
C TYR A 462 -6.29 -10.06 -6.64
N ARG A 463 -7.14 -10.49 -7.55
CA ARG A 463 -8.27 -11.41 -7.29
C ARG A 463 -7.85 -12.67 -6.53
N ASP A 464 -6.76 -13.30 -6.96
CA ASP A 464 -6.23 -14.49 -6.33
C ASP A 464 -5.31 -14.16 -5.15
N LEU A 465 -4.49 -13.10 -5.28
CA LEU A 465 -3.61 -12.63 -4.21
C LEU A 465 -4.38 -12.31 -2.91
N MET A 466 -5.55 -11.67 -3.02
CA MET A 466 -6.35 -11.33 -1.84
C MET A 466 -6.85 -12.58 -1.11
N LYS A 467 -7.26 -13.60 -1.85
CA LYS A 467 -7.65 -14.89 -1.26
C LYS A 467 -6.46 -15.60 -0.60
N VAL A 468 -5.30 -15.54 -1.24
CA VAL A 468 -4.05 -16.10 -0.70
C VAL A 468 -3.67 -15.39 0.61
N LEU A 469 -3.69 -14.07 0.66
CA LEU A 469 -3.40 -13.29 1.87
C LEU A 469 -4.34 -13.65 3.03
N ILE A 470 -5.65 -13.68 2.80
CA ILE A 470 -6.65 -14.00 3.84
C ILE A 470 -6.42 -15.43 4.37
N THR A 471 -6.19 -16.38 3.47
CA THR A 471 -5.99 -17.78 3.83
C THR A 471 -4.66 -17.99 4.58
N ASP A 472 -3.60 -17.28 4.16
CA ASP A 472 -2.29 -17.28 4.81
C ASP A 472 -2.40 -16.79 6.26
N TRP A 473 -2.99 -15.63 6.48
CA TRP A 473 -3.13 -15.11 7.84
C TRP A 473 -3.95 -16.02 8.72
N ARG A 474 -5.08 -16.54 8.23
CA ARG A 474 -5.90 -17.52 8.97
C ARG A 474 -5.13 -18.79 9.33
N SER A 475 -4.32 -19.28 8.40
CA SER A 475 -3.45 -20.43 8.61
C SER A 475 -2.41 -20.18 9.71
N ARG A 476 -1.76 -18.99 9.69
CA ARG A 476 -0.75 -18.60 10.69
C ARG A 476 -1.33 -18.47 12.10
N TRP A 477 -2.54 -17.95 12.22
CA TRP A 477 -3.25 -17.91 13.50
C TRP A 477 -3.91 -19.24 13.89
N ASN A 478 -3.91 -20.22 12.98
CA ASN A 478 -4.67 -21.46 13.11
C ASN A 478 -6.14 -21.19 13.49
N CYS A 479 -6.75 -20.21 12.87
CA CYS A 479 -8.10 -19.72 13.17
C CYS A 479 -8.76 -19.12 11.92
N ASN A 480 -9.97 -19.59 11.58
CA ASN A 480 -10.77 -19.01 10.51
C ASN A 480 -11.48 -17.73 10.99
N PHE A 481 -10.71 -16.73 11.44
CA PHE A 481 -11.24 -15.48 11.97
C PHE A 481 -11.93 -14.64 10.88
N PRO A 482 -12.92 -13.79 11.25
CA PRO A 482 -13.56 -12.85 10.36
C PRO A 482 -12.56 -11.87 9.71
N PHE A 483 -12.72 -11.64 8.40
CA PHE A 483 -11.90 -10.71 7.64
C PHE A 483 -12.80 -9.74 6.85
N TYR A 484 -12.74 -8.44 7.16
CA TYR A 484 -13.62 -7.45 6.59
C TYR A 484 -12.84 -6.43 5.74
N LEU A 485 -13.28 -6.28 4.49
CA LEU A 485 -12.63 -5.48 3.46
C LEU A 485 -13.30 -4.12 3.31
N ALA A 486 -12.52 -3.06 3.14
CA ALA A 486 -12.99 -1.80 2.58
C ALA A 486 -12.83 -1.85 1.06
N GLN A 487 -13.92 -1.83 0.32
CA GLN A 487 -13.88 -1.70 -1.13
C GLN A 487 -13.43 -0.28 -1.51
N LEU A 488 -12.61 -0.13 -2.55
CA LEU A 488 -12.07 1.17 -2.95
C LEU A 488 -13.17 2.22 -3.19
N ALA A 489 -12.98 3.38 -2.59
CA ALA A 489 -13.82 4.56 -2.83
C ALA A 489 -13.67 5.05 -4.28
N ASN A 490 -14.57 5.93 -4.71
CA ASN A 490 -14.48 6.61 -5.98
C ASN A 490 -13.30 7.60 -6.00
N TYR A 491 -12.62 7.69 -7.14
CA TYR A 491 -11.44 8.53 -7.36
C TYR A 491 -11.31 8.87 -8.84
N TYR A 492 -10.51 9.86 -9.22
CA TYR A 492 -10.35 10.42 -10.58
C TYR A 492 -11.56 11.23 -11.09
N PRO A 493 -11.42 11.96 -12.20
CA PRO A 493 -12.52 12.66 -12.85
C PRO A 493 -13.64 11.72 -13.28
N VAL A 494 -14.86 12.24 -13.28
CA VAL A 494 -16.03 11.50 -13.76
C VAL A 494 -15.92 11.27 -15.26
N GLN A 495 -16.12 10.05 -15.70
CA GLN A 495 -16.11 9.67 -17.11
C GLN A 495 -17.44 10.06 -17.78
N GLU A 496 -17.37 10.75 -18.93
CA GLU A 496 -18.55 11.15 -19.71
C GLU A 496 -19.19 9.97 -20.45
N GLN A 497 -18.40 9.01 -20.87
CA GLN A 497 -18.83 7.81 -21.58
C GLN A 497 -18.48 6.55 -20.78
N PRO A 498 -19.25 5.45 -20.92
CA PRO A 498 -18.87 4.17 -20.35
C PRO A 498 -17.54 3.68 -20.94
N GLY A 499 -16.65 3.21 -20.10
CA GLY A 499 -15.33 2.74 -20.52
C GLY A 499 -14.78 1.62 -19.64
N GLU A 500 -13.54 1.28 -19.87
CA GLU A 500 -12.79 0.37 -19.01
C GLU A 500 -12.21 1.15 -17.81
N SER A 501 -11.98 0.44 -16.70
CA SER A 501 -11.49 1.04 -15.47
C SER A 501 -10.72 0.01 -14.65
N LYS A 502 -9.44 0.28 -14.41
CA LYS A 502 -8.60 -0.51 -13.49
C LYS A 502 -9.17 -0.51 -12.07
N TRP A 503 -9.78 0.59 -11.67
CA TRP A 503 -10.40 0.77 -10.36
C TRP A 503 -11.67 -0.06 -10.19
N ALA A 504 -12.49 -0.15 -11.24
CA ALA A 504 -13.66 -1.02 -11.27
C ALA A 504 -13.27 -2.50 -11.24
N GLU A 505 -12.24 -2.90 -12.01
CA GLU A 505 -11.70 -4.26 -11.98
C GLU A 505 -11.15 -4.63 -10.59
N LEU A 506 -10.49 -3.69 -9.91
CA LEU A 506 -10.01 -3.95 -8.56
C LEU A 506 -11.16 -4.09 -7.55
N ARG A 507 -12.21 -3.27 -7.65
CA ARG A 507 -13.42 -3.43 -6.81
C ARG A 507 -14.08 -4.80 -7.03
N GLU A 508 -14.11 -5.28 -8.28
CA GLU A 508 -14.58 -6.63 -8.59
C GLU A 508 -13.67 -7.69 -7.94
N ALA A 509 -12.35 -7.54 -8.03
CA ALA A 509 -11.39 -8.45 -7.41
C ALA A 509 -11.50 -8.46 -5.87
N GLN A 510 -11.78 -7.31 -5.24
CA GLN A 510 -12.09 -7.23 -3.81
C GLN A 510 -13.38 -7.99 -3.46
N ALA A 511 -14.44 -7.82 -4.26
CA ALA A 511 -15.72 -8.51 -4.07
C ALA A 511 -15.60 -10.03 -4.25
N ASP A 512 -14.68 -10.50 -5.10
CA ASP A 512 -14.43 -11.93 -5.32
C ASP A 512 -13.89 -12.64 -4.05
N ALA A 513 -13.25 -11.90 -3.13
CA ALA A 513 -12.83 -12.46 -1.84
C ALA A 513 -14.01 -12.86 -0.94
N LEU A 514 -15.23 -12.38 -1.20
CA LEU A 514 -16.43 -12.76 -0.45
C LEU A 514 -16.85 -14.23 -0.66
N HIS A 515 -16.25 -14.94 -1.62
CA HIS A 515 -16.41 -16.39 -1.75
C HIS A 515 -15.72 -17.17 -0.62
N LEU A 516 -14.81 -16.54 0.14
CA LEU A 516 -14.24 -17.14 1.34
C LEU A 516 -15.22 -16.99 2.51
N GLU A 517 -15.37 -18.06 3.29
CA GLU A 517 -16.15 -18.02 4.54
C GLU A 517 -15.65 -16.94 5.49
N ASN A 518 -16.49 -16.44 6.38
CA ASN A 518 -16.16 -15.41 7.36
C ASN A 518 -15.50 -14.17 6.74
N THR A 519 -15.89 -13.80 5.54
CA THR A 519 -15.41 -12.59 4.86
C THR A 519 -16.59 -11.67 4.54
N GLY A 520 -16.39 -10.37 4.71
CA GLY A 520 -17.40 -9.34 4.42
C GLY A 520 -16.74 -8.08 3.87
N MET A 521 -17.54 -7.17 3.33
CA MET A 521 -17.02 -5.99 2.66
C MET A 521 -17.89 -4.76 2.93
N ALA A 522 -17.24 -3.62 3.14
CA ALA A 522 -17.86 -2.30 3.17
C ALA A 522 -17.73 -1.64 1.80
N CYS A 523 -18.83 -1.38 1.12
CA CYS A 523 -18.83 -0.63 -0.13
C CYS A 523 -18.66 0.87 0.17
N LEU A 524 -17.63 1.50 -0.40
CA LEU A 524 -17.27 2.89 -0.15
C LEU A 524 -17.35 3.77 -1.41
N ILE A 525 -18.07 3.33 -2.40
CA ILE A 525 -18.09 3.89 -3.76
C ILE A 525 -18.63 5.34 -3.84
N ASP A 526 -19.27 5.83 -2.80
CA ASP A 526 -19.98 7.11 -2.71
C ASP A 526 -19.35 8.12 -1.75
N ILE A 527 -18.18 7.83 -1.16
CA ILE A 527 -17.56 8.68 -0.13
C ILE A 527 -16.23 9.31 -0.54
N GLY A 528 -15.72 9.00 -1.72
CA GLY A 528 -14.47 9.56 -2.26
C GLY A 528 -14.66 10.91 -2.95
N THR A 529 -13.56 11.46 -3.43
CA THR A 529 -13.50 12.69 -4.24
C THR A 529 -12.65 12.47 -5.49
N ALA A 530 -12.83 13.31 -6.50
CA ALA A 530 -12.14 13.15 -7.78
C ALA A 530 -10.63 13.42 -7.69
N ASP A 531 -10.22 14.25 -6.76
CA ASP A 531 -8.89 14.85 -6.64
C ASP A 531 -8.07 14.37 -5.45
N ASP A 532 -8.67 13.54 -4.57
CA ASP A 532 -7.97 12.98 -3.42
C ASP A 532 -8.29 11.47 -3.28
N ILE A 533 -7.26 10.65 -3.42
CA ILE A 533 -7.34 9.20 -3.25
C ILE A 533 -7.69 8.79 -1.81
N HIS A 534 -7.63 9.74 -0.87
CA HIS A 534 -7.85 9.52 0.56
C HIS A 534 -9.18 10.17 1.00
N PRO A 535 -10.30 9.44 0.94
CA PRO A 535 -11.57 9.95 1.43
C PRO A 535 -11.47 10.46 2.86
N LYS A 536 -11.89 11.71 3.10
CA LYS A 536 -11.86 12.33 4.44
C LYS A 536 -13.02 11.92 5.32
N ASP A 537 -14.05 11.27 4.75
CA ASP A 537 -15.16 10.68 5.50
C ASP A 537 -14.78 9.31 6.08
N LYS A 538 -13.88 9.32 7.05
CA LYS A 538 -13.47 8.10 7.76
C LYS A 538 -14.52 7.65 8.78
N GLN A 539 -15.44 8.55 9.17
CA GLN A 539 -16.59 8.24 10.00
C GLN A 539 -17.48 7.18 9.31
N THR A 540 -17.90 7.46 8.09
CA THR A 540 -18.67 6.51 7.28
C THR A 540 -17.87 5.24 6.95
N THR A 541 -16.57 5.37 6.63
CA THR A 541 -15.69 4.22 6.38
C THR A 541 -15.67 3.25 7.56
N GLY A 542 -15.37 3.73 8.76
CA GLY A 542 -15.30 2.88 9.95
C GLY A 542 -16.67 2.31 10.35
N LEU A 543 -17.74 3.09 10.24
CA LEU A 543 -19.09 2.61 10.47
C LEU A 543 -19.44 1.45 9.51
N ARG A 544 -19.22 1.63 8.20
CA ARG A 544 -19.55 0.59 7.20
C ARG A 544 -18.71 -0.67 7.37
N LEU A 545 -17.45 -0.57 7.83
CA LEU A 545 -16.65 -1.74 8.19
C LEU A 545 -17.16 -2.45 9.45
N ALA A 546 -17.78 -1.72 10.39
CA ALA A 546 -18.35 -2.32 11.58
C ALA A 546 -19.67 -3.06 11.30
N LEU A 547 -20.44 -2.68 10.27
CA LEU A 547 -21.71 -3.33 9.97
C LEU A 547 -21.57 -4.85 9.68
N PRO A 548 -20.70 -5.34 8.78
CA PRO A 548 -20.51 -6.77 8.59
C PRO A 548 -19.95 -7.46 9.84
N ALA A 549 -19.13 -6.79 10.65
CA ALA A 549 -18.69 -7.35 11.93
C ALA A 549 -19.89 -7.58 12.86
N LEU A 550 -20.73 -6.59 13.06
CA LEU A 550 -21.92 -6.67 13.91
C LEU A 550 -22.91 -7.73 13.40
N ALA A 551 -23.19 -7.78 12.11
CA ALA A 551 -24.13 -8.73 11.53
C ALA A 551 -23.58 -10.16 11.53
N LEU A 552 -22.40 -10.37 10.95
CA LEU A 552 -21.89 -11.73 10.64
C LEU A 552 -21.14 -12.35 11.82
N THR A 553 -20.41 -11.56 12.62
CA THR A 553 -19.66 -12.08 13.78
C THR A 553 -20.51 -12.07 15.06
N TYR A 554 -21.29 -11.03 15.30
CA TYR A 554 -22.04 -10.87 16.55
C TYR A 554 -23.56 -11.13 16.42
N GLY A 555 -24.03 -11.46 15.20
CA GLY A 555 -25.42 -11.85 14.94
C GLY A 555 -26.42 -10.73 15.17
N ARG A 556 -26.00 -9.46 15.03
CA ARG A 556 -26.89 -8.32 15.18
C ARG A 556 -27.77 -8.17 13.95
N ASN A 557 -29.03 -7.84 14.14
CA ASN A 557 -29.96 -7.61 13.05
C ASN A 557 -29.75 -6.19 12.49
N VAL A 558 -28.70 -6.02 11.66
CA VAL A 558 -28.38 -4.77 10.98
C VAL A 558 -28.09 -5.07 9.51
N ALA A 559 -28.51 -4.17 8.61
CA ALA A 559 -28.07 -4.23 7.22
C ALA A 559 -26.56 -3.97 7.16
N TYR A 560 -25.84 -4.81 6.45
CA TYR A 560 -24.37 -4.72 6.37
C TYR A 560 -23.84 -4.61 4.93
N SER A 561 -24.73 -4.73 3.95
CA SER A 561 -24.46 -4.53 2.53
C SER A 561 -25.67 -3.88 1.90
N GLY A 562 -25.46 -3.00 0.94
CA GLY A 562 -26.50 -2.59 0.01
C GLY A 562 -26.80 -3.69 -1.00
N PRO A 563 -27.66 -3.42 -1.99
CA PRO A 563 -28.05 -4.40 -3.01
C PRO A 563 -26.86 -5.03 -3.73
N VAL A 564 -26.82 -6.35 -3.79
CA VAL A 564 -25.81 -7.15 -4.49
C VAL A 564 -26.46 -7.83 -5.69
N TYR A 565 -25.90 -7.63 -6.87
CA TYR A 565 -26.36 -8.29 -8.08
C TYR A 565 -26.38 -9.83 -7.92
N SER A 566 -27.48 -10.46 -8.33
CA SER A 566 -27.69 -11.91 -8.18
C SER A 566 -28.09 -12.64 -9.47
N GLY A 567 -28.34 -11.91 -10.54
CA GLY A 567 -28.68 -12.52 -11.82
C GLY A 567 -29.50 -11.60 -12.72
N TYR A 568 -29.68 -12.01 -13.99
CA TYR A 568 -30.43 -11.24 -14.96
C TYR A 568 -31.28 -12.09 -15.89
N THR A 569 -32.24 -11.45 -16.58
CA THR A 569 -33.04 -12.02 -17.68
C THR A 569 -33.16 -11.00 -18.81
N ILE A 570 -32.94 -11.41 -20.05
CA ILE A 570 -33.12 -10.56 -21.23
C ILE A 570 -34.51 -10.79 -21.79
N ARG A 571 -35.24 -9.71 -22.13
CA ARG A 571 -36.55 -9.71 -22.76
C ARG A 571 -36.59 -8.67 -23.88
N GLY A 572 -36.32 -9.10 -25.11
CA GLY A 572 -36.19 -8.18 -26.26
C GLY A 572 -35.00 -7.25 -26.08
N SER A 573 -35.24 -5.95 -26.03
CA SER A 573 -34.23 -4.92 -25.81
C SER A 573 -34.04 -4.53 -24.33
N GLU A 574 -34.73 -5.20 -23.40
CA GLU A 574 -34.64 -4.93 -21.97
C GLU A 574 -33.88 -6.04 -21.23
N VAL A 575 -33.08 -5.63 -20.21
CA VAL A 575 -32.45 -6.56 -19.28
C VAL A 575 -33.02 -6.30 -17.88
N ALA A 576 -33.60 -7.32 -17.25
CA ALA A 576 -34.13 -7.26 -15.90
C ALA A 576 -33.11 -7.87 -14.93
N LEU A 577 -32.57 -7.04 -14.04
CA LEU A 577 -31.53 -7.37 -13.05
C LEU A 577 -32.19 -7.70 -11.72
N SER A 578 -31.74 -8.77 -11.07
CA SER A 578 -32.15 -9.21 -9.74
C SER A 578 -31.04 -8.94 -8.72
N PHE A 579 -31.44 -8.66 -7.48
CA PHE A 579 -30.52 -8.34 -6.39
C PHE A 579 -30.85 -9.16 -5.15
N SER A 580 -29.82 -9.50 -4.38
CA SER A 580 -29.88 -9.95 -2.99
C SER A 580 -29.48 -8.81 -2.05
N HIS A 581 -29.57 -9.03 -0.75
CA HIS A 581 -29.28 -7.99 0.26
C HIS A 581 -30.09 -6.72 0.01
N VAL A 582 -31.38 -6.87 -0.19
CA VAL A 582 -32.32 -5.76 -0.39
C VAL A 582 -33.15 -5.63 0.87
N ASP A 583 -32.95 -4.57 1.63
CA ASP A 583 -33.73 -4.23 2.82
C ASP A 583 -34.85 -3.25 2.45
N GLY A 584 -36.10 -3.61 2.75
CA GLY A 584 -37.29 -2.81 2.51
C GLY A 584 -37.69 -2.56 1.05
N GLY A 585 -36.76 -2.76 0.09
CA GLY A 585 -36.99 -2.58 -1.34
C GLY A 585 -35.95 -1.68 -2.02
N LEU A 586 -35.75 -1.88 -3.32
CA LEU A 586 -34.82 -1.07 -4.13
C LEU A 586 -35.36 0.37 -4.24
N THR A 587 -34.43 1.33 -4.17
CA THR A 587 -34.72 2.77 -4.32
C THR A 587 -33.50 3.50 -4.89
N SER A 588 -33.64 4.81 -5.13
CA SER A 588 -32.50 5.68 -5.45
C SER A 588 -32.11 6.51 -4.24
N ALA A 589 -30.80 6.68 -4.00
CA ALA A 589 -30.25 7.37 -2.84
C ALA A 589 -30.64 8.86 -2.77
N ASP A 590 -30.94 9.48 -3.90
CA ASP A 590 -31.19 10.92 -4.03
C ASP A 590 -32.59 11.26 -4.57
N GLY A 591 -33.46 10.25 -4.73
CA GLY A 591 -34.81 10.41 -5.28
C GLY A 591 -34.87 10.71 -6.78
N ASN A 592 -33.72 10.78 -7.47
CA ASN A 592 -33.63 10.98 -8.91
C ASN A 592 -33.76 9.65 -9.68
N PRO A 593 -34.00 9.68 -11.01
CA PRO A 593 -33.92 8.47 -11.83
C PRO A 593 -32.61 7.71 -11.60
N LEU A 594 -32.69 6.38 -11.70
CA LEU A 594 -31.51 5.53 -11.59
C LEU A 594 -30.50 5.85 -12.68
N ARG A 595 -29.22 5.84 -12.30
CA ARG A 595 -28.06 6.10 -13.19
C ARG A 595 -26.90 5.18 -12.86
N GLY A 596 -25.84 5.23 -13.68
CA GLY A 596 -24.65 4.41 -13.52
C GLY A 596 -24.75 3.04 -14.18
N PHE A 597 -25.80 2.78 -14.97
CA PHE A 597 -25.95 1.56 -15.75
C PHE A 597 -25.47 1.78 -17.18
N ALA A 598 -24.75 0.79 -17.71
CA ALA A 598 -24.34 0.74 -19.10
C ALA A 598 -24.69 -0.63 -19.70
N VAL A 599 -25.08 -0.66 -20.97
CA VAL A 599 -25.49 -1.85 -21.70
C VAL A 599 -24.65 -1.99 -22.96
N ALA A 600 -24.25 -3.20 -23.31
CA ALA A 600 -23.55 -3.51 -24.55
C ALA A 600 -24.27 -4.57 -25.35
N GLY A 601 -24.15 -4.49 -26.68
CA GLY A 601 -24.51 -5.52 -27.65
C GLY A 601 -23.37 -6.46 -27.98
N LEU A 602 -23.50 -7.23 -29.05
CA LEU A 602 -22.46 -8.16 -29.54
C LEU A 602 -21.18 -7.47 -30.04
N ASP A 603 -21.21 -6.18 -30.23
CA ASP A 603 -20.05 -5.34 -30.58
C ASP A 603 -19.17 -5.00 -29.39
N HIS A 604 -19.57 -5.38 -28.16
CA HIS A 604 -18.93 -5.11 -26.89
C HIS A 604 -18.79 -3.62 -26.56
N ARG A 605 -19.53 -2.74 -27.22
CA ARG A 605 -19.53 -1.30 -26.93
C ARG A 605 -20.60 -0.98 -25.89
N PHE A 606 -20.18 -0.39 -24.79
CA PHE A 606 -21.09 0.03 -23.75
C PHE A 606 -21.65 1.43 -24.03
N HIS A 607 -22.95 1.58 -23.81
CA HIS A 607 -23.71 2.82 -23.88
C HIS A 607 -24.44 3.04 -22.57
N TRP A 608 -24.55 4.29 -22.12
CA TRP A 608 -25.36 4.60 -20.94
C TRP A 608 -26.80 4.16 -21.16
N ALA A 609 -27.37 3.52 -20.16
CA ALA A 609 -28.70 2.93 -20.22
C ALA A 609 -29.69 3.67 -19.32
N GLU A 610 -30.93 3.77 -19.76
CA GLU A 610 -32.05 4.09 -18.89
C GLU A 610 -32.34 2.91 -17.95
N ALA A 611 -32.57 3.22 -16.68
CA ALA A 611 -32.85 2.22 -15.66
C ALA A 611 -34.07 2.61 -14.83
N ARG A 612 -34.93 1.61 -14.54
CA ARG A 612 -36.12 1.81 -13.67
C ARG A 612 -36.36 0.62 -12.76
N ILE A 613 -36.90 0.86 -11.60
CA ILE A 613 -37.33 -0.19 -10.68
C ILE A 613 -38.72 -0.66 -11.11
N LYS A 614 -38.88 -1.98 -11.34
CA LYS A 614 -40.13 -2.62 -11.67
C LYS A 614 -40.20 -4.02 -11.08
N ASP A 615 -41.25 -4.31 -10.35
CA ASP A 615 -41.50 -5.64 -9.75
C ASP A 615 -40.30 -6.16 -8.90
N GLY A 616 -39.69 -5.27 -8.10
CA GLY A 616 -38.52 -5.59 -7.26
C GLY A 616 -37.22 -5.85 -8.01
N LYS A 617 -37.15 -5.49 -9.30
CA LYS A 617 -35.97 -5.61 -10.17
C LYS A 617 -35.59 -4.25 -10.75
N VAL A 618 -34.34 -4.11 -11.18
CA VAL A 618 -33.95 -3.00 -12.05
C VAL A 618 -34.03 -3.45 -13.50
N VAL A 619 -34.82 -2.74 -14.28
CA VAL A 619 -34.94 -3.00 -15.74
C VAL A 619 -34.16 -1.91 -16.46
N VAL A 620 -33.18 -2.34 -17.27
CA VAL A 620 -32.30 -1.45 -18.04
C VAL A 620 -32.53 -1.62 -19.55
N SER A 621 -32.42 -0.53 -20.29
CA SER A 621 -32.53 -0.52 -21.76
C SER A 621 -31.75 0.68 -22.33
N CYS A 622 -31.34 0.55 -23.59
CA CYS A 622 -30.68 1.59 -24.34
C CYS A 622 -31.16 1.58 -25.79
N PRO A 623 -31.62 2.72 -26.36
CA PRO A 623 -32.10 2.76 -27.74
C PRO A 623 -31.06 2.32 -28.79
N GLU A 624 -29.78 2.59 -28.51
CA GLU A 624 -28.66 2.22 -29.38
C GLU A 624 -28.36 0.71 -29.35
N VAL A 625 -28.85 -0.02 -28.33
CA VAL A 625 -28.59 -1.46 -28.14
C VAL A 625 -29.87 -2.25 -28.15
N THR A 626 -30.32 -2.64 -29.34
CA THR A 626 -31.56 -3.37 -29.51
C THR A 626 -31.49 -4.86 -29.08
N HIS A 627 -30.27 -5.41 -28.98
CA HIS A 627 -30.00 -6.78 -28.58
C HIS A 627 -28.91 -6.76 -27.49
N PRO A 628 -29.26 -6.45 -26.22
CA PRO A 628 -28.30 -6.38 -25.13
C PRO A 628 -27.78 -7.78 -24.78
N VAL A 629 -26.48 -7.87 -24.51
CA VAL A 629 -25.81 -9.11 -24.05
C VAL A 629 -25.09 -8.90 -22.70
N ALA A 630 -24.75 -7.67 -22.36
CA ALA A 630 -24.04 -7.34 -21.11
C ALA A 630 -24.57 -6.05 -20.49
N VAL A 631 -24.50 -6.02 -19.16
CA VAL A 631 -24.81 -4.84 -18.32
C VAL A 631 -23.67 -4.63 -17.33
N ARG A 632 -23.26 -3.37 -17.16
CA ARG A 632 -22.36 -2.95 -16.09
C ARG A 632 -23.04 -1.88 -15.24
N TYR A 633 -22.78 -1.92 -13.93
CA TYR A 633 -23.25 -0.91 -12.99
C TYR A 633 -22.07 -0.35 -12.21
N ASN A 634 -21.93 0.97 -12.20
CA ASN A 634 -20.84 1.68 -11.52
C ASN A 634 -19.44 1.18 -11.95
N TRP A 635 -19.29 0.81 -13.21
CA TRP A 635 -18.04 0.34 -13.78
C TRP A 635 -17.24 1.53 -14.31
N ALA A 636 -16.60 2.26 -13.39
CA ALA A 636 -15.80 3.45 -13.64
C ALA A 636 -14.87 3.73 -12.46
N ASP A 637 -13.88 4.60 -12.63
CA ASP A 637 -13.01 5.04 -11.54
C ASP A 637 -13.80 5.86 -10.53
N ASN A 638 -14.60 6.83 -11.00
CA ASN A 638 -15.47 7.69 -10.19
C ASN A 638 -16.94 7.58 -10.65
N PRO A 639 -17.60 6.45 -10.33
CA PRO A 639 -18.98 6.22 -10.77
C PRO A 639 -19.98 7.10 -10.02
N GLN A 640 -21.09 7.41 -10.70
CA GLN A 640 -22.15 8.29 -10.21
C GLN A 640 -23.49 7.58 -10.00
N GLY A 641 -23.49 6.24 -9.90
CA GLY A 641 -24.71 5.46 -9.71
C GLY A 641 -25.33 5.69 -8.34
N ASN A 642 -26.65 5.62 -8.28
CA ASN A 642 -27.46 5.97 -7.11
C ASN A 642 -28.40 4.85 -6.63
N LEU A 643 -28.21 3.62 -7.09
CA LEU A 643 -29.02 2.48 -6.62
C LEU A 643 -28.67 2.17 -5.15
N THR A 644 -29.70 2.04 -4.34
CA THR A 644 -29.67 1.66 -2.94
C THR A 644 -30.97 0.95 -2.54
N ASP A 645 -31.15 0.74 -1.24
CA ASP A 645 -32.37 0.26 -0.61
C ASP A 645 -32.72 1.10 0.62
N GLU A 646 -33.64 0.67 1.49
CA GLU A 646 -34.01 1.41 2.71
C GLU A 646 -32.89 1.48 3.75
N SER A 647 -31.83 0.65 3.65
CA SER A 647 -30.66 0.77 4.52
C SER A 647 -29.77 1.96 4.17
N HIS A 648 -29.97 2.59 3.02
CA HIS A 648 -29.13 3.64 2.45
C HIS A 648 -27.67 3.24 2.19
N LEU A 649 -27.38 1.92 2.14
CA LEU A 649 -26.08 1.43 1.70
C LEU A 649 -26.05 1.37 0.17
N PRO A 650 -24.95 1.80 -0.48
CA PRO A 650 -24.87 1.81 -1.93
C PRO A 650 -24.85 0.38 -2.49
N ALA A 651 -25.53 0.17 -3.62
CA ALA A 651 -25.43 -1.08 -4.34
C ALA A 651 -23.98 -1.34 -4.79
N VAL A 652 -23.54 -2.59 -4.62
CA VAL A 652 -22.19 -3.01 -4.98
C VAL A 652 -22.01 -2.94 -6.51
N PRO A 653 -20.93 -2.36 -7.04
CA PRO A 653 -20.61 -2.37 -8.46
C PRO A 653 -20.53 -3.78 -9.01
N PHE A 654 -20.98 -3.96 -10.24
CA PHE A 654 -20.95 -5.28 -10.89
C PHE A 654 -20.89 -5.18 -12.41
N ARG A 655 -20.54 -6.29 -13.05
CA ARG A 655 -20.75 -6.57 -14.47
C ARG A 655 -21.42 -7.94 -14.65
N THR A 656 -22.12 -8.13 -15.77
CA THR A 656 -22.73 -9.40 -16.15
C THR A 656 -21.90 -10.16 -17.18
N ASP A 657 -20.90 -9.51 -17.76
CA ASP A 657 -19.96 -10.06 -18.73
C ASP A 657 -18.72 -10.67 -18.02
N ASP A 658 -18.02 -11.53 -18.75
CA ASP A 658 -16.76 -12.16 -18.36
C ASP A 658 -15.62 -11.77 -19.31
N TRP A 659 -15.78 -10.66 -20.04
CA TRP A 659 -14.79 -10.22 -21.01
C TRP A 659 -13.50 -9.79 -20.33
N PRO A 660 -12.34 -10.05 -20.99
CA PRO A 660 -11.07 -9.58 -20.46
C PRO A 660 -11.08 -8.06 -20.28
N GLY A 661 -10.77 -7.61 -19.07
CA GLY A 661 -10.58 -6.19 -18.77
C GLY A 661 -9.16 -5.71 -19.14
N ILE A 662 -8.87 -4.44 -18.89
CA ILE A 662 -7.57 -3.83 -19.22
C ILE A 662 -6.41 -4.31 -18.35
N THR A 663 -6.71 -4.89 -17.17
CA THR A 663 -5.69 -5.50 -16.31
C THR A 663 -5.52 -7.01 -16.55
N TYR A 664 -6.21 -7.57 -17.54
CA TYR A 664 -6.20 -9.02 -17.81
C TYR A 664 -4.79 -9.54 -18.07
N LYS A 665 -4.34 -10.49 -17.23
CA LYS A 665 -2.98 -11.05 -17.23
C LYS A 665 -1.86 -10.02 -16.98
N ASN A 666 -2.19 -8.84 -16.50
CA ASN A 666 -1.15 -7.94 -16.06
C ASN A 666 -0.60 -8.42 -14.71
N THR A 667 0.66 -8.80 -14.70
CA THR A 667 1.40 -9.35 -13.55
C THR A 667 2.71 -8.60 -13.31
N VAL A 668 2.91 -7.49 -14.01
CA VAL A 668 4.11 -6.65 -13.84
C VAL A 668 4.14 -6.11 -12.42
N TYR A 669 5.26 -6.36 -11.73
CA TYR A 669 5.43 -6.20 -10.28
C TYR A 669 6.26 -4.97 -9.92
#